data_1e39129fb64fce87d5b25381ef8c6ec5
#
_entry.id   1e39129fb64fce87d5b25381ef8c6ec5
#
_cell.length_a   1.000
_cell.length_b   1.000
_cell.length_c   1.000
_cell.angle_alpha   90.00
_cell.angle_beta   90.00
_cell.angle_gamma   90.00
#
_symmetry.space_group_name_H-M   'P 1'
#
loop_
_entity.id
_entity.type
_entity.pdbx_description
1 polymer ?
#
loop_
_entity_poly.entity_id
_entity_poly.type
_entity_poly.pdbx_seq_one_letter_code
_entity_poly.pdbx_strand_id
1 'polypeptide(L)'
;MKRKLILLTLLLLTCISASAVQRKSIYTQKPADPQALYFTTEQFGITNDGKTDVSEALQAAINQVKTEQGFGILYIPEGKYRISRTIYIPQAVRVIGYGKTRPQFILSKNSPGFADEYPKDKGKSKYMFWFTGGVVSDESRISNAGAGTFYSCMSNVDIKIEDGNPSAVALRTHYAQHSFVSYMTIDIGKGKAGMFDIGNEMENLAFIGGEYGIITTKASPGWQVMMVDSYFEGQRKAAIRAQEAGLAIVNLQAKNVPTVYEIQEGFNDRVFMENCRFENVSGPAIIIATENNSNTDVTLRNIDCSNVPVFVHYLRTGESTKVPHKIYNVKSFNHGLQMSSLDDVASYRTDIDLTPMKKMPAVLVNDLPQLPSMETWASVLDYGAKGDGVSDDTEAIKRAIAENDNVYFPTGWYIVSETIKMRPSTKMIGLHPFATQIKLLESTPAFSGFGSPVAVVESYEGGDNYLCGIGINTGAYNYRAVGVKWMSGATSYVNDVKFVGGHGTMRKPQPARQGATQSNRQQSASRISSPENPVRAAGFDNAWDNQHWSLWVDNGGGTFKDIWTANTYATSGFLATDTDVPARIYAMSVEHHVRNELRFRNVSNWKVYCLQTEEEGVESIECQPLELDNCRDMTFAELYMFRVIRVNRPYFSSVRMRNCRDLEFLNVHNFAQVKYTNDISVYDQSKGIEVRPWELAKLTVTGKENSNYGTSAKGTDAVKIAGDFEFAEGIAHDSKGNIYFCDGRLRRIYRWSPSQGLSLIADFPWKPNSIGVDTEDNLLVTFRYDSQPGFNDPIKAVTLPDAKGTSFSGWGNSGFSVLAYTIDPEDPEDSIKALELVPMGQVKNIAKALYPSNRWRDFHDFNESVVYRPEKCFLAPDGKTIIPQQYDLARCSSLLEARPGKIYSSSDDYDRKVVTMSVAPDGTLSDLKTFVERGEFGVATDAAGNVYVADGEVLVYSASGEFLKMIRVPERPAAVTVFGNKLYIAARGGIYVADTL
;
A
#
# COMPACT_ATOMS: atom_id res chain seq x y z
N MET A 1 52.04 -33.80 16.69
CA MET A 1 50.96 -34.30 15.82
C MET A 1 49.56 -34.02 16.40
N LYS A 2 49.26 -34.19 17.66
CA LYS A 2 47.90 -33.91 18.22
C LYS A 2 47.41 -32.45 18.14
N ARG A 3 48.29 -31.46 18.24
CA ARG A 3 47.92 -30.03 18.10
C ARG A 3 47.58 -29.59 16.65
N LYS A 4 48.19 -30.21 15.63
CA LYS A 4 47.87 -29.92 14.23
C LYS A 4 46.54 -30.56 13.80
N LEU A 5 46.18 -31.70 14.43
CA LEU A 5 44.91 -32.37 14.17
C LEU A 5 43.73 -31.59 14.76
N ILE A 6 43.91 -30.96 15.93
CA ILE A 6 42.88 -30.13 16.59
C ILE A 6 42.67 -28.81 15.82
N LEU A 7 43.75 -28.22 15.26
CA LEU A 7 43.62 -27.03 14.43
C LEU A 7 42.94 -27.32 13.07
N LEU A 8 43.21 -28.50 12.48
CA LEU A 8 42.54 -28.93 11.24
C LEU A 8 41.07 -29.28 11.47
N THR A 9 40.74 -29.88 12.64
CA THR A 9 39.34 -30.16 13.00
C THR A 9 38.58 -28.89 13.38
N LEU A 10 39.23 -27.89 14.01
CA LEU A 10 38.62 -26.56 14.23
C LEU A 10 38.46 -25.75 12.91
N LEU A 11 39.43 -25.85 11.97
CA LEU A 11 39.24 -25.24 10.64
C LEU A 11 38.17 -25.96 9.80
N LEU A 12 38.00 -27.27 9.93
CA LEU A 12 36.89 -27.98 9.28
C LEU A 12 35.53 -27.68 9.94
N LEU A 13 35.49 -27.45 11.27
CA LEU A 13 34.26 -27.04 11.97
C LEU A 13 33.86 -25.58 11.71
N THR A 14 34.83 -24.72 11.38
CA THR A 14 34.53 -23.33 10.97
C THR A 14 34.11 -23.20 9.51
N CYS A 15 34.41 -24.19 8.66
CA CYS A 15 33.91 -24.23 7.28
C CYS A 15 32.54 -24.88 7.12
N ILE A 16 32.00 -25.55 8.17
CA ILE A 16 30.67 -26.16 8.12
C ILE A 16 29.55 -25.18 8.50
N SER A 17 29.86 -24.02 9.11
CA SER A 17 28.86 -23.01 9.45
C SER A 17 28.49 -22.07 8.31
N ALA A 18 29.16 -22.09 7.18
CA ALA A 18 28.87 -21.26 5.99
C ALA A 18 27.99 -21.99 4.94
N SER A 19 27.45 -23.17 5.24
CA SER A 19 26.70 -23.97 4.26
C SER A 19 25.23 -24.22 4.61
N ALA A 20 24.61 -23.41 5.46
CA ALA A 20 23.22 -23.65 5.85
C ALA A 20 22.18 -22.92 4.97
N VAL A 21 22.58 -22.09 4.02
CA VAL A 21 21.67 -21.59 3.01
C VAL A 21 21.52 -22.67 1.95
N GLN A 22 20.46 -23.47 2.05
CA GLN A 22 20.22 -24.54 1.08
C GLN A 22 19.94 -23.91 -0.31
N ARG A 23 20.88 -24.08 -1.24
CA ARG A 23 20.68 -23.76 -2.67
C ARG A 23 19.85 -24.85 -3.38
N LYS A 24 18.94 -25.49 -2.68
CA LYS A 24 18.11 -26.55 -3.23
C LYS A 24 17.10 -25.95 -4.20
N SER A 25 17.07 -26.49 -5.41
CA SER A 25 16.02 -26.12 -6.37
C SER A 25 14.67 -26.67 -5.94
N ILE A 26 13.62 -25.86 -6.07
CA ILE A 26 12.23 -26.29 -5.86
C ILE A 26 11.62 -26.85 -7.14
N TYR A 27 12.16 -26.49 -8.30
CA TYR A 27 11.75 -27.02 -9.60
C TYR A 27 12.84 -27.95 -10.13
N THR A 28 12.81 -29.21 -9.70
CA THR A 28 13.90 -30.19 -9.89
C THR A 28 14.00 -30.74 -11.31
N GLN A 29 12.94 -30.57 -12.10
CA GLN A 29 12.84 -31.06 -13.47
C GLN A 29 12.45 -29.94 -14.43
N LYS A 30 12.61 -30.17 -15.74
CA LYS A 30 12.09 -29.27 -16.76
C LYS A 30 10.55 -29.27 -16.71
N PRO A 31 9.90 -28.13 -16.44
CA PRO A 31 8.45 -28.05 -16.51
C PRO A 31 7.94 -28.39 -17.91
N ALA A 32 6.85 -29.16 -17.98
CA ALA A 32 6.22 -29.50 -19.25
C ALA A 32 5.20 -28.39 -19.62
N ASP A 33 5.65 -27.27 -20.15
CA ASP A 33 4.81 -26.15 -20.56
C ASP A 33 5.01 -25.84 -22.05
N PRO A 34 4.09 -26.24 -22.95
CA PRO A 34 4.25 -26.03 -24.38
C PRO A 34 4.26 -24.56 -24.83
N GLN A 35 3.72 -23.65 -24.04
CA GLN A 35 3.63 -22.24 -24.37
C GLN A 35 4.77 -21.39 -23.76
N ALA A 36 5.61 -21.98 -22.91
CA ALA A 36 6.75 -21.31 -22.31
C ALA A 36 7.98 -21.35 -23.22
N LEU A 37 8.90 -20.40 -23.00
CA LEU A 37 10.23 -20.43 -23.59
C LEU A 37 11.24 -21.04 -22.62
N TYR A 38 12.28 -21.70 -23.16
CA TYR A 38 13.36 -22.30 -22.39
C TYR A 38 14.70 -21.74 -22.84
N PHE A 39 15.44 -21.12 -21.95
CA PHE A 39 16.73 -20.50 -22.25
C PHE A 39 17.83 -21.55 -22.39
N THR A 40 17.82 -22.29 -23.50
CA THR A 40 18.73 -23.42 -23.76
C THR A 40 19.64 -23.14 -24.94
N THR A 41 20.68 -23.97 -25.08
CA THR A 41 21.59 -23.91 -26.24
C THR A 41 20.85 -24.10 -27.56
N GLU A 42 19.86 -24.98 -27.59
CA GLU A 42 19.10 -25.33 -28.81
C GLU A 42 18.21 -24.14 -29.25
N GLN A 43 17.63 -23.40 -28.33
CA GLN A 43 16.72 -22.29 -28.67
C GLN A 43 17.45 -20.96 -28.87
N PHE A 44 18.51 -20.69 -28.11
CA PHE A 44 19.17 -19.39 -28.11
C PHE A 44 20.66 -19.40 -28.41
N GLY A 45 21.24 -20.56 -28.75
CA GLY A 45 22.66 -20.69 -29.11
C GLY A 45 23.64 -20.34 -28.00
N ILE A 46 23.19 -20.42 -26.73
CA ILE A 46 23.97 -20.00 -25.55
C ILE A 46 24.76 -21.15 -24.93
N THR A 47 25.72 -20.79 -24.08
CA THR A 47 26.39 -21.75 -23.20
C THR A 47 26.18 -21.34 -21.75
N ASN A 48 25.95 -22.31 -20.88
CA ASN A 48 25.72 -22.09 -19.45
C ASN A 48 26.98 -22.47 -18.61
N ASP A 49 28.15 -22.16 -19.12
CA ASP A 49 29.46 -22.53 -18.56
C ASP A 49 30.00 -21.53 -17.52
N GLY A 50 29.32 -20.38 -17.37
CA GLY A 50 29.71 -19.27 -16.48
C GLY A 50 30.93 -18.47 -17.00
N LYS A 51 31.30 -18.61 -18.27
CA LYS A 51 32.41 -17.89 -18.90
C LYS A 51 31.94 -17.00 -20.04
N THR A 52 31.09 -17.54 -20.89
CA THR A 52 30.55 -16.82 -22.05
C THR A 52 29.49 -15.81 -21.58
N ASP A 53 29.56 -14.58 -22.04
CA ASP A 53 28.55 -13.53 -21.77
C ASP A 53 27.25 -13.85 -22.53
N VAL A 54 26.16 -13.98 -21.81
CA VAL A 54 24.84 -14.29 -22.37
C VAL A 54 23.87 -13.12 -22.29
N SER A 55 24.34 -11.91 -21.92
CA SER A 55 23.47 -10.76 -21.65
C SER A 55 22.51 -10.45 -22.80
N GLU A 56 23.00 -10.45 -24.05
CA GLU A 56 22.17 -10.14 -25.23
C GLU A 56 21.13 -11.22 -25.50
N ALA A 57 21.54 -12.49 -25.46
CA ALA A 57 20.64 -13.60 -25.69
C ALA A 57 19.55 -13.69 -24.59
N LEU A 58 19.92 -13.42 -23.34
CA LEU A 58 18.98 -13.41 -22.23
C LEU A 58 17.95 -12.29 -22.39
N GLN A 59 18.41 -11.06 -22.74
CA GLN A 59 17.49 -9.94 -22.97
C GLN A 59 16.57 -10.23 -24.17
N ALA A 60 17.09 -10.82 -25.24
CA ALA A 60 16.30 -11.20 -26.41
C ALA A 60 15.23 -12.25 -26.05
N ALA A 61 15.58 -13.27 -25.26
CA ALA A 61 14.64 -14.28 -24.80
C ALA A 61 13.51 -13.69 -23.92
N ILE A 62 13.86 -12.82 -22.97
CA ILE A 62 12.88 -12.13 -22.12
C ILE A 62 11.94 -11.26 -22.98
N ASN A 63 12.51 -10.48 -23.91
CA ASN A 63 11.72 -9.64 -24.80
C ASN A 63 10.81 -10.47 -25.72
N GLN A 64 11.24 -11.63 -26.15
CA GLN A 64 10.46 -12.54 -26.99
C GLN A 64 9.18 -12.98 -26.27
N VAL A 65 9.26 -13.42 -24.99
CA VAL A 65 8.07 -13.76 -24.19
C VAL A 65 7.07 -12.60 -24.20
N LYS A 66 7.55 -11.36 -23.97
CA LYS A 66 6.68 -10.17 -23.86
C LYS A 66 6.09 -9.79 -25.21
N THR A 67 6.89 -9.80 -26.29
CA THR A 67 6.45 -9.30 -27.60
C THR A 67 5.55 -10.27 -28.35
N GLU A 68 5.76 -11.58 -28.18
CA GLU A 68 4.96 -12.60 -28.86
C GLU A 68 3.63 -12.88 -28.15
N GLN A 69 3.63 -12.90 -26.82
CA GLN A 69 2.45 -13.32 -26.05
C GLN A 69 1.86 -12.23 -25.15
N GLY A 70 2.64 -11.16 -24.85
CA GLY A 70 2.25 -10.10 -23.91
C GLY A 70 2.50 -10.46 -22.45
N PHE A 71 2.61 -11.75 -22.12
CA PHE A 71 2.85 -12.33 -20.79
C PHE A 71 3.37 -13.77 -20.93
N GLY A 72 3.99 -14.31 -19.91
CA GLY A 72 4.41 -15.73 -19.94
C GLY A 72 5.66 -16.02 -19.12
N ILE A 73 6.24 -17.19 -19.36
CA ILE A 73 7.35 -17.73 -18.58
C ILE A 73 8.57 -18.00 -19.48
N LEU A 74 9.74 -17.56 -19.00
CA LEU A 74 11.05 -17.98 -19.48
C LEU A 74 11.67 -18.90 -18.45
N TYR A 75 11.84 -20.17 -18.78
CA TYR A 75 12.53 -21.15 -17.94
C TYR A 75 14.03 -21.14 -18.16
N ILE A 76 14.79 -21.09 -17.07
CA ILE A 76 16.25 -21.09 -17.07
C ILE A 76 16.75 -22.45 -16.53
N PRO A 77 17.40 -23.29 -17.33
CA PRO A 77 17.97 -24.55 -16.86
C PRO A 77 19.13 -24.35 -15.88
N GLU A 78 19.40 -25.35 -15.05
CA GLU A 78 20.58 -25.33 -14.18
C GLU A 78 21.86 -25.02 -14.96
N GLY A 79 22.76 -24.24 -14.36
CA GLY A 79 24.00 -23.82 -14.99
C GLY A 79 24.49 -22.48 -14.43
N LYS A 80 25.55 -21.94 -15.06
CA LYS A 80 26.11 -20.66 -14.71
C LYS A 80 26.02 -19.73 -15.91
N TYR A 81 25.46 -18.57 -15.71
CA TYR A 81 25.19 -17.59 -16.77
C TYR A 81 25.90 -16.27 -16.45
N ARG A 82 26.90 -15.95 -17.26
CA ARG A 82 27.65 -14.71 -17.09
C ARG A 82 26.94 -13.56 -17.79
N ILE A 83 26.78 -12.44 -17.06
CA ILE A 83 26.24 -11.20 -17.60
C ILE A 83 27.17 -10.03 -17.29
N SER A 84 27.18 -9.01 -18.14
CA SER A 84 28.04 -7.82 -18.01
C SER A 84 27.28 -6.50 -18.08
N ARG A 85 25.98 -6.53 -18.25
CA ARG A 85 25.10 -5.34 -18.32
C ARG A 85 23.77 -5.60 -17.62
N THR A 86 22.96 -4.54 -17.48
CA THR A 86 21.59 -4.62 -16.95
C THR A 86 20.72 -5.46 -17.89
N ILE A 87 19.93 -6.32 -17.29
CA ILE A 87 18.86 -7.11 -17.93
C ILE A 87 17.52 -6.54 -17.47
N TYR A 88 16.68 -6.17 -18.39
CA TYR A 88 15.36 -5.59 -18.14
C TYR A 88 14.28 -6.67 -18.20
N ILE A 89 13.47 -6.77 -17.14
CA ILE A 89 12.35 -7.71 -17.05
C ILE A 89 11.06 -6.92 -17.16
N PRO A 90 10.37 -6.95 -18.31
CA PRO A 90 9.12 -6.21 -18.50
C PRO A 90 7.95 -6.85 -17.76
N GLN A 91 6.88 -6.08 -17.58
CA GLN A 91 5.63 -6.50 -16.97
C GLN A 91 5.15 -7.87 -17.48
N ALA A 92 4.66 -8.70 -16.56
CA ALA A 92 4.04 -10.00 -16.82
C ALA A 92 4.96 -11.06 -17.47
N VAL A 93 6.28 -10.90 -17.31
CA VAL A 93 7.26 -11.92 -17.65
C VAL A 93 7.81 -12.55 -16.37
N ARG A 94 7.76 -13.88 -16.28
CA ARG A 94 8.32 -14.65 -15.18
C ARG A 94 9.60 -15.37 -15.64
N VAL A 95 10.68 -15.18 -14.89
CA VAL A 95 11.96 -15.86 -15.09
C VAL A 95 12.10 -16.91 -14.00
N ILE A 96 12.01 -18.17 -14.37
CA ILE A 96 11.96 -19.29 -13.39
C ILE A 96 13.10 -20.29 -13.67
N GLY A 97 13.94 -20.50 -12.67
CA GLY A 97 15.00 -21.51 -12.73
C GLY A 97 14.48 -22.93 -12.56
N TYR A 98 15.11 -23.90 -13.19
CA TYR A 98 14.84 -25.34 -12.98
C TYR A 98 16.11 -26.20 -13.08
N GLY A 99 16.03 -27.39 -12.53
CA GLY A 99 17.13 -28.37 -12.48
C GLY A 99 17.40 -28.84 -11.06
N LYS A 100 18.37 -29.74 -10.88
CA LYS A 100 18.75 -30.27 -9.56
C LYS A 100 19.31 -29.19 -8.65
N THR A 101 20.01 -28.21 -9.24
CA THR A 101 20.50 -26.98 -8.58
C THR A 101 19.91 -25.75 -9.25
N ARG A 102 19.81 -24.67 -8.50
CA ARG A 102 19.36 -23.40 -9.04
C ARG A 102 20.37 -22.85 -10.06
N PRO A 103 19.95 -22.35 -11.23
CA PRO A 103 20.82 -21.62 -12.13
C PRO A 103 21.40 -20.37 -11.44
N GLN A 104 22.64 -20.02 -11.77
CA GLN A 104 23.32 -18.88 -11.17
C GLN A 104 23.69 -17.84 -12.22
N PHE A 105 23.17 -16.61 -12.06
CA PHE A 105 23.60 -15.45 -12.82
C PHE A 105 24.81 -14.79 -12.15
N ILE A 106 25.85 -14.52 -12.93
CA ILE A 106 27.13 -13.98 -12.43
C ILE A 106 27.41 -12.66 -13.14
N LEU A 107 27.45 -11.56 -12.37
CA LEU A 107 27.95 -10.28 -12.89
C LEU A 107 29.48 -10.37 -13.03
N SER A 108 29.96 -10.13 -14.23
CA SER A 108 31.39 -10.20 -14.54
C SER A 108 32.21 -9.23 -13.69
N LYS A 109 33.44 -9.62 -13.40
CA LYS A 109 34.37 -8.76 -12.69
C LYS A 109 34.62 -7.46 -13.45
N ASN A 110 34.58 -6.31 -12.75
CA ASN A 110 34.80 -4.99 -13.32
C ASN A 110 33.86 -4.68 -14.51
N SER A 111 32.59 -5.05 -14.42
CA SER A 111 31.62 -4.77 -15.47
C SER A 111 31.41 -3.27 -15.67
N PRO A 112 31.43 -2.78 -16.93
CA PRO A 112 31.21 -1.36 -17.21
C PRO A 112 29.88 -0.86 -16.61
N GLY A 113 29.91 0.32 -16.00
CA GLY A 113 28.76 0.92 -15.35
C GLY A 113 28.49 0.44 -13.93
N PHE A 114 29.00 -0.72 -13.49
CA PHE A 114 28.86 -1.21 -12.12
C PHE A 114 30.06 -0.87 -11.24
N ALA A 115 31.19 -0.51 -11.87
CA ALA A 115 32.41 -0.06 -11.18
C ALA A 115 32.33 1.41 -10.78
N ASP A 116 31.50 2.21 -11.44
CA ASP A 116 31.40 3.65 -11.26
C ASP A 116 30.33 4.01 -10.23
N GLU A 117 30.55 5.09 -9.45
CA GLU A 117 29.49 5.64 -8.61
C GLU A 117 28.55 6.53 -9.44
N TYR A 118 27.26 6.28 -9.28
CA TYR A 118 26.22 7.14 -9.87
C TYR A 118 25.60 8.01 -8.78
N PRO A 119 25.88 9.32 -8.75
CA PRO A 119 25.33 10.20 -7.73
C PRO A 119 23.82 10.44 -7.85
N LYS A 120 23.21 10.05 -8.99
CA LYS A 120 21.75 10.14 -9.23
C LYS A 120 21.31 8.97 -10.09
N ASP A 121 20.20 8.36 -9.73
CA ASP A 121 19.53 7.32 -10.50
C ASP A 121 18.89 7.89 -11.77
N LYS A 122 19.67 8.12 -12.79
CA LYS A 122 19.17 8.55 -14.11
C LYS A 122 19.48 7.50 -15.14
N GLY A 123 18.73 6.37 -15.09
CA GLY A 123 18.69 5.43 -16.21
C GLY A 123 19.99 4.74 -16.58
N LYS A 124 21.01 4.71 -15.72
CA LYS A 124 22.27 4.03 -15.98
C LYS A 124 22.32 2.65 -15.36
N SER A 125 23.06 1.75 -16.00
CA SER A 125 23.13 0.34 -15.67
C SER A 125 23.94 0.05 -14.41
N LYS A 126 23.36 0.18 -13.22
CA LYS A 126 23.95 -0.32 -11.97
C LYS A 126 23.18 -1.49 -11.36
N TYR A 127 22.06 -1.84 -11.93
CA TYR A 127 21.24 -3.00 -11.55
C TYR A 127 21.57 -4.19 -12.47
N MET A 128 21.75 -5.37 -11.91
CA MET A 128 21.91 -6.57 -12.72
C MET A 128 20.59 -6.90 -13.41
N PHE A 129 19.49 -6.91 -12.65
CA PHE A 129 18.14 -7.09 -13.16
C PHE A 129 17.28 -5.90 -12.75
N TRP A 130 16.59 -5.32 -13.70
CA TRP A 130 15.69 -4.18 -13.48
C TRP A 130 14.31 -4.51 -14.03
N PHE A 131 13.32 -4.59 -13.12
CA PHE A 131 11.93 -4.76 -13.51
C PHE A 131 11.36 -3.46 -14.07
N THR A 132 10.69 -3.53 -15.21
CA THR A 132 10.24 -2.36 -15.98
C THR A 132 8.77 -2.47 -16.37
N GLY A 133 8.13 -1.32 -16.61
CA GLY A 133 6.73 -1.24 -17.05
C GLY A 133 6.48 -1.81 -18.45
N GLY A 134 7.52 -1.95 -19.27
CA GLY A 134 7.45 -2.50 -20.62
C GLY A 134 8.82 -2.86 -21.16
N VAL A 135 8.87 -3.34 -22.40
CA VAL A 135 10.13 -3.65 -23.09
C VAL A 135 10.96 -2.37 -23.25
N VAL A 136 12.21 -2.42 -22.83
CA VAL A 136 13.15 -1.31 -22.98
C VAL A 136 13.78 -1.37 -24.38
N SER A 137 13.44 -0.42 -25.22
CA SER A 137 14.04 -0.23 -26.56
C SER A 137 15.05 0.92 -26.60
N ASP A 138 15.02 1.80 -25.60
CA ASP A 138 15.87 2.97 -25.44
C ASP A 138 16.24 3.15 -23.97
N GLU A 139 17.50 2.89 -23.63
CA GLU A 139 18.01 3.00 -22.27
C GLU A 139 18.05 4.44 -21.72
N SER A 140 17.81 5.44 -22.56
CA SER A 140 17.65 6.84 -22.14
C SER A 140 16.25 7.13 -21.58
N ARG A 141 15.27 6.22 -21.81
CA ARG A 141 13.85 6.38 -21.46
C ARG A 141 13.26 5.11 -20.85
N ILE A 142 13.89 4.63 -19.79
CA ILE A 142 13.42 3.44 -19.08
C ILE A 142 12.15 3.78 -18.31
N SER A 143 11.06 3.09 -18.59
CA SER A 143 9.87 3.08 -17.73
C SER A 143 10.13 2.13 -16.57
N ASN A 144 10.40 2.68 -15.38
CA ASN A 144 10.53 1.86 -14.17
C ASN A 144 9.25 1.04 -13.92
N ALA A 145 9.40 -0.08 -13.25
CA ALA A 145 8.24 -0.78 -12.70
C ALA A 145 7.47 0.15 -11.74
N GLY A 146 6.18 -0.04 -11.62
CA GLY A 146 5.31 0.81 -10.80
C GLY A 146 3.96 0.15 -10.55
N ALA A 147 2.96 0.92 -10.13
CA ALA A 147 1.60 0.48 -9.80
C ALA A 147 0.90 -0.34 -10.90
N GLY A 148 1.33 -0.20 -12.14
CA GLY A 148 0.79 -0.97 -13.26
C GLY A 148 1.64 -2.18 -13.67
N THR A 149 2.70 -2.53 -12.94
CA THR A 149 3.61 -3.63 -13.29
C THR A 149 3.24 -4.89 -12.52
N PHE A 150 2.41 -5.72 -13.11
CA PHE A 150 1.86 -6.93 -12.51
C PHE A 150 2.50 -8.20 -13.05
N TYR A 151 2.42 -9.30 -12.29
CA TYR A 151 2.77 -10.68 -12.68
C TYR A 151 4.25 -10.91 -13.02
N SER A 152 5.13 -9.99 -12.73
CA SER A 152 6.56 -10.13 -12.97
C SER A 152 7.22 -10.94 -11.86
N CYS A 153 8.12 -11.85 -12.22
CA CYS A 153 8.75 -12.71 -11.21
C CYS A 153 10.17 -13.08 -11.61
N MET A 154 11.00 -13.24 -10.58
CA MET A 154 12.25 -14.01 -10.68
C MET A 154 12.29 -15.02 -9.54
N SER A 155 12.32 -16.30 -9.87
CA SER A 155 12.21 -17.37 -8.87
C SER A 155 13.17 -18.52 -9.13
N ASN A 156 13.65 -19.14 -8.05
CA ASN A 156 14.49 -20.32 -8.08
C ASN A 156 15.79 -20.13 -8.90
N VAL A 157 16.43 -18.97 -8.75
CA VAL A 157 17.71 -18.62 -9.36
C VAL A 157 18.63 -17.99 -8.32
N ASP A 158 19.95 -18.11 -8.49
CA ASP A 158 20.93 -17.47 -7.64
C ASP A 158 21.64 -16.33 -8.39
N ILE A 159 22.09 -15.32 -7.67
CA ILE A 159 22.84 -14.19 -8.21
C ILE A 159 24.19 -14.10 -7.50
N LYS A 160 25.25 -13.81 -8.27
CA LYS A 160 26.57 -13.52 -7.74
C LYS A 160 27.16 -12.27 -8.36
N ILE A 161 27.64 -11.36 -7.51
CA ILE A 161 28.38 -10.17 -7.93
C ILE A 161 29.87 -10.42 -7.72
N GLU A 162 30.66 -10.49 -8.81
CA GLU A 162 32.11 -10.64 -8.73
C GLU A 162 32.79 -9.31 -8.33
N ASP A 163 34.04 -9.41 -7.85
CA ASP A 163 34.85 -8.26 -7.40
C ASP A 163 34.97 -7.16 -8.47
N GLY A 164 35.17 -5.91 -8.01
CA GLY A 164 35.35 -4.73 -8.87
C GLY A 164 34.06 -4.10 -9.34
N ASN A 165 32.93 -4.40 -8.68
CA ASN A 165 31.62 -3.83 -8.95
C ASN A 165 31.02 -3.19 -7.68
N PRO A 166 31.64 -2.15 -7.09
CA PRO A 166 31.21 -1.59 -5.79
C PRO A 166 29.84 -0.93 -5.85
N SER A 167 29.38 -0.46 -7.01
CA SER A 167 28.06 0.16 -7.18
C SER A 167 26.97 -0.83 -7.63
N ALA A 168 27.30 -2.12 -7.77
CA ALA A 168 26.35 -3.10 -8.25
C ALA A 168 25.25 -3.38 -7.23
N VAL A 169 24.01 -3.40 -7.72
CA VAL A 169 22.82 -3.87 -7.05
C VAL A 169 22.26 -5.07 -7.84
N ALA A 170 21.90 -6.14 -7.16
CA ALA A 170 21.44 -7.32 -7.89
C ALA A 170 20.07 -7.10 -8.55
N LEU A 171 19.11 -6.57 -7.83
CA LEU A 171 17.72 -6.41 -8.31
C LEU A 171 17.19 -5.00 -8.05
N ARG A 172 16.44 -4.45 -9.01
CA ARG A 172 15.51 -3.34 -8.81
C ARG A 172 14.10 -3.79 -9.13
N THR A 173 13.19 -3.74 -8.17
CA THR A 173 11.89 -4.42 -8.27
C THR A 173 10.70 -3.50 -8.38
N HIS A 174 10.39 -2.64 -7.47
CA HIS A 174 9.33 -1.60 -7.49
C HIS A 174 8.04 -1.95 -8.27
N TYR A 175 7.67 -3.21 -8.31
CA TYR A 175 6.51 -3.75 -9.03
C TYR A 175 5.28 -3.86 -8.10
N ALA A 176 4.13 -4.18 -8.69
CA ALA A 176 2.84 -4.30 -8.02
C ALA A 176 2.39 -5.78 -7.89
N GLN A 177 1.12 -6.01 -7.73
CA GLN A 177 0.49 -7.28 -7.37
C GLN A 177 0.92 -8.46 -8.28
N HIS A 178 0.97 -9.66 -7.70
CA HIS A 178 1.44 -10.90 -8.33
C HIS A 178 2.85 -10.82 -8.89
N SER A 179 3.62 -9.84 -8.41
CA SER A 179 5.05 -9.74 -8.75
C SER A 179 5.87 -10.03 -7.50
N PHE A 180 6.85 -10.89 -7.64
CA PHE A 180 7.66 -11.33 -6.52
C PHE A 180 9.06 -11.81 -6.93
N VAL A 181 9.93 -11.91 -5.94
CA VAL A 181 11.20 -12.65 -6.04
C VAL A 181 11.23 -13.71 -4.96
N SER A 182 11.65 -14.94 -5.33
CA SER A 182 11.60 -16.05 -4.39
C SER A 182 12.67 -17.12 -4.63
N TYR A 183 13.03 -17.84 -3.57
CA TYR A 183 13.98 -18.96 -3.60
C TYR A 183 15.32 -18.59 -4.25
N MET A 184 15.95 -17.52 -3.75
CA MET A 184 17.20 -17.00 -4.29
C MET A 184 18.28 -16.87 -3.21
N THR A 185 19.54 -17.11 -3.61
CA THR A 185 20.72 -16.65 -2.88
C THR A 185 21.37 -15.52 -3.67
N ILE A 186 21.50 -14.35 -3.05
CA ILE A 186 22.10 -13.17 -3.63
C ILE A 186 23.46 -12.95 -2.94
N ASP A 187 24.53 -13.45 -3.56
CA ASP A 187 25.91 -13.22 -3.13
C ASP A 187 26.38 -11.85 -3.64
N ILE A 188 26.19 -10.84 -2.79
CA ILE A 188 26.49 -9.44 -3.10
C ILE A 188 28.02 -9.17 -3.02
N GLY A 189 28.75 -9.98 -2.25
CA GLY A 189 30.16 -9.81 -2.06
C GLY A 189 30.57 -8.40 -1.59
N LYS A 190 31.29 -7.65 -2.44
CA LYS A 190 31.70 -6.26 -2.21
C LYS A 190 30.77 -5.23 -2.86
N GLY A 191 29.70 -5.65 -3.50
CA GLY A 191 28.72 -4.79 -4.14
C GLY A 191 27.97 -3.88 -3.17
N LYS A 192 27.07 -3.05 -3.72
CA LYS A 192 26.28 -2.06 -2.98
C LYS A 192 25.16 -2.73 -2.19
N ALA A 193 24.23 -3.39 -2.88
CA ALA A 193 23.05 -3.98 -2.26
C ALA A 193 22.56 -5.22 -3.04
N GLY A 194 21.78 -6.05 -2.35
CA GLY A 194 21.04 -7.13 -3.00
C GLY A 194 19.82 -6.61 -3.75
N MET A 195 19.04 -5.72 -3.13
CA MET A 195 17.86 -5.13 -3.76
C MET A 195 17.80 -3.63 -3.57
N PHE A 196 17.17 -2.97 -4.53
CA PHE A 196 16.82 -1.54 -4.51
C PHE A 196 15.38 -1.36 -4.97
N ASP A 197 14.63 -0.45 -4.31
CA ASP A 197 13.20 -0.20 -4.58
C ASP A 197 12.39 -1.50 -4.64
N ILE A 198 11.93 -1.95 -3.51
CA ILE A 198 11.14 -3.19 -3.40
C ILE A 198 9.66 -2.96 -3.66
N GLY A 199 8.95 -4.01 -4.01
CA GLY A 199 7.50 -3.99 -4.20
C GLY A 199 6.89 -5.34 -3.88
N ASN A 200 5.60 -5.37 -3.64
CA ASN A 200 4.70 -6.48 -3.40
C ASN A 200 5.24 -7.58 -2.47
N GLU A 201 6.09 -8.49 -2.93
CA GLU A 201 6.42 -9.67 -2.15
C GLU A 201 7.84 -10.21 -2.37
N MET A 202 8.38 -10.76 -1.29
CA MET A 202 9.68 -11.45 -1.23
C MET A 202 9.57 -12.71 -0.37
N GLU A 203 10.06 -13.84 -0.88
CA GLU A 203 9.97 -15.12 -0.21
C GLU A 203 11.27 -15.92 -0.30
N ASN A 204 11.74 -16.50 0.79
CA ASN A 204 12.87 -17.40 0.85
C ASN A 204 14.14 -16.87 0.15
N LEU A 205 14.57 -15.68 0.58
CA LEU A 205 15.73 -14.98 0.05
C LEU A 205 16.90 -15.01 1.02
N ALA A 206 18.12 -15.19 0.52
CA ALA A 206 19.34 -15.07 1.29
C ALA A 206 20.25 -13.99 0.70
N PHE A 207 20.59 -12.99 1.51
CA PHE A 207 21.47 -11.87 1.15
C PHE A 207 22.82 -12.05 1.87
N ILE A 208 23.90 -12.21 1.10
CA ILE A 208 25.23 -12.47 1.63
C ILE A 208 26.19 -11.34 1.24
N GLY A 209 26.78 -10.68 2.24
CA GLY A 209 27.68 -9.54 2.03
C GLY A 209 26.98 -8.25 1.61
N GLY A 210 27.68 -7.41 0.85
CA GLY A 210 27.20 -6.11 0.43
C GLY A 210 27.39 -4.98 1.45
N GLU A 211 27.11 -3.73 1.09
CA GLU A 211 26.92 -2.67 2.09
C GLU A 211 25.57 -2.87 2.78
N TYR A 212 24.54 -3.16 2.00
CA TYR A 212 23.18 -3.43 2.42
C TYR A 212 22.67 -4.73 1.80
N GLY A 213 21.74 -5.37 2.48
CA GLY A 213 20.92 -6.40 1.84
C GLY A 213 19.86 -5.75 0.96
N ILE A 214 19.09 -4.83 1.52
CA ILE A 214 18.05 -4.06 0.84
C ILE A 214 18.23 -2.57 1.12
N ILE A 215 18.09 -1.75 0.08
CA ILE A 215 17.84 -0.30 0.17
C ILE A 215 16.49 -0.07 -0.51
N THR A 216 15.55 0.52 0.20
CA THR A 216 14.24 0.75 -0.38
C THR A 216 13.69 2.13 -0.05
N THR A 217 12.93 2.65 -0.99
CA THR A 217 12.05 3.80 -0.82
C THR A 217 10.61 3.31 -0.69
N LYS A 218 9.65 4.22 -0.73
CA LYS A 218 8.23 3.90 -0.70
C LYS A 218 7.88 2.89 -1.79
N ALA A 219 7.17 1.84 -1.43
CA ALA A 219 6.62 0.90 -2.39
C ALA A 219 5.60 1.60 -3.30
N SER A 220 5.50 1.17 -4.54
CA SER A 220 4.54 1.73 -5.50
C SER A 220 3.21 0.97 -5.43
N PRO A 221 2.08 1.67 -5.40
CA PRO A 221 1.80 3.10 -5.22
C PRO A 221 1.77 3.54 -3.76
N GLY A 222 2.33 2.79 -2.85
CA GLY A 222 2.41 3.11 -1.42
C GLY A 222 1.80 2.07 -0.50
N TRP A 223 1.46 0.91 -1.02
CA TRP A 223 1.07 -0.22 -0.17
C TRP A 223 2.28 -0.93 0.44
N GLN A 224 1.99 -1.70 1.46
CA GLN A 224 2.96 -2.47 2.21
C GLN A 224 3.61 -3.55 1.35
N VAL A 225 4.76 -4.01 1.82
CA VAL A 225 5.52 -5.08 1.18
C VAL A 225 5.67 -6.25 2.14
N MET A 226 5.35 -7.46 1.68
CA MET A 226 5.47 -8.68 2.46
C MET A 226 6.84 -9.35 2.24
N MET A 227 7.53 -9.69 3.33
CA MET A 227 8.76 -10.47 3.29
C MET A 227 8.64 -11.68 4.22
N VAL A 228 8.84 -12.89 3.69
CA VAL A 228 8.77 -14.14 4.46
C VAL A 228 10.01 -14.98 4.25
N ASP A 229 10.47 -15.66 5.30
CA ASP A 229 11.57 -16.63 5.23
C ASP A 229 12.86 -16.05 4.64
N SER A 230 13.36 -14.94 5.18
CA SER A 230 14.53 -14.23 4.65
C SER A 230 15.75 -14.32 5.57
N TYR A 231 16.95 -14.39 4.96
CA TYR A 231 18.22 -14.49 5.65
C TYR A 231 19.20 -13.40 5.21
N PHE A 232 19.83 -12.72 6.15
CA PHE A 232 20.82 -11.67 5.93
C PHE A 232 22.11 -11.99 6.69
N GLU A 233 23.26 -11.96 6.01
CA GLU A 233 24.54 -12.20 6.67
C GLU A 233 25.67 -11.34 6.11
N GLY A 234 26.38 -10.64 7.00
CA GLY A 234 27.64 -9.99 6.68
C GLY A 234 27.52 -8.68 5.89
N GLN A 235 26.38 -8.02 5.92
CA GLN A 235 26.25 -6.64 5.41
C GLN A 235 27.15 -5.71 6.20
N ARG A 236 27.76 -4.75 5.51
CA ARG A 236 28.75 -3.85 6.14
C ARG A 236 28.12 -2.63 6.82
N LYS A 237 26.84 -2.29 6.48
CA LYS A 237 26.10 -1.14 7.04
C LYS A 237 24.81 -1.56 7.70
N ALA A 238 23.86 -2.09 6.96
CA ALA A 238 22.61 -2.62 7.51
C ALA A 238 22.05 -3.76 6.66
N ALA A 239 21.27 -4.64 7.26
CA ALA A 239 20.53 -5.64 6.50
C ALA A 239 19.47 -4.94 5.62
N ILE A 240 18.67 -4.04 6.20
CA ILE A 240 17.63 -3.27 5.49
C ILE A 240 17.78 -1.79 5.85
N ARG A 241 17.77 -0.93 4.82
CA ARG A 241 17.64 0.52 4.94
C ARG A 241 16.40 0.96 4.20
N ALA A 242 15.49 1.61 4.91
CA ALA A 242 14.16 1.93 4.42
C ALA A 242 13.81 3.42 4.49
N GLN A 243 12.91 3.83 3.60
CA GLN A 243 12.28 5.15 3.54
C GLN A 243 10.82 4.94 3.20
N GLU A 244 9.91 5.00 4.17
CA GLU A 244 8.46 4.87 3.96
C GLU A 244 8.05 3.57 3.22
N ALA A 245 8.73 2.46 3.52
CA ALA A 245 8.54 1.23 2.77
C ALA A 245 7.29 0.43 3.17
N GLY A 246 6.87 0.50 4.44
CA GLY A 246 5.73 -0.25 4.94
C GLY A 246 5.94 -1.77 4.87
N LEU A 247 6.93 -2.28 5.61
CA LEU A 247 7.34 -3.69 5.54
C LEU A 247 6.67 -4.56 6.58
N ALA A 248 5.97 -5.60 6.13
CA ALA A 248 5.58 -6.74 6.95
C ALA A 248 6.60 -7.88 6.79
N ILE A 249 7.24 -8.27 7.87
CA ILE A 249 8.35 -9.25 7.87
C ILE A 249 8.03 -10.40 8.81
N VAL A 250 8.02 -11.62 8.29
CA VAL A 250 7.84 -12.84 9.08
C VAL A 250 9.01 -13.79 8.85
N ASN A 251 9.60 -14.30 9.95
CA ASN A 251 10.72 -15.23 9.93
C ASN A 251 11.96 -14.68 9.19
N LEU A 252 12.44 -13.50 9.61
CA LEU A 252 13.73 -12.98 9.15
C LEU A 252 14.84 -13.41 10.11
N GLN A 253 15.97 -13.84 9.55
CA GLN A 253 17.20 -14.11 10.27
C GLN A 253 18.28 -13.13 9.83
N ALA A 254 18.83 -12.35 10.75
CA ALA A 254 19.95 -11.44 10.49
C ALA A 254 21.15 -11.82 11.35
N LYS A 255 22.33 -11.94 10.72
CA LYS A 255 23.54 -12.39 11.40
C LYS A 255 24.76 -11.61 10.97
N ASN A 256 25.62 -11.25 11.94
CA ASN A 256 26.89 -10.58 11.68
C ASN A 256 26.72 -9.25 10.90
N VAL A 257 25.77 -8.41 11.33
CA VAL A 257 25.46 -7.12 10.71
C VAL A 257 25.58 -5.98 11.72
N PRO A 258 25.88 -4.75 11.29
CA PRO A 258 25.85 -3.61 12.21
C PRO A 258 24.44 -3.24 12.69
N THR A 259 23.45 -3.30 11.79
CA THR A 259 22.05 -2.94 12.03
C THR A 259 21.16 -3.87 11.20
N VAL A 260 20.02 -4.26 11.78
CA VAL A 260 19.04 -5.09 11.06
C VAL A 260 18.10 -4.23 10.23
N TYR A 261 17.51 -3.21 10.84
CA TYR A 261 16.58 -2.31 10.16
C TYR A 261 16.89 -0.84 10.49
N GLU A 262 17.16 -0.05 9.47
CA GLU A 262 17.44 1.37 9.58
C GLU A 262 16.36 2.17 8.85
N ILE A 263 15.56 2.94 9.60
CA ILE A 263 14.77 4.03 9.01
C ILE A 263 15.75 5.17 8.71
N GLN A 264 15.84 5.55 7.45
CA GLN A 264 16.78 6.60 7.03
C GLN A 264 16.44 7.95 7.68
N GLU A 265 17.46 8.68 8.10
CA GLU A 265 17.31 10.01 8.69
C GLU A 265 16.43 10.93 7.84
N GLY A 266 15.46 11.58 8.48
CA GLY A 266 14.48 12.47 7.86
C GLY A 266 13.25 11.79 7.28
N PHE A 267 13.12 10.46 7.40
CA PHE A 267 11.96 9.71 6.93
C PHE A 267 11.20 9.04 8.06
N ASN A 268 9.93 8.78 7.82
CA ASN A 268 9.07 7.90 8.61
C ASN A 268 9.13 6.50 8.04
N ASP A 269 8.67 5.50 8.78
CA ASP A 269 8.37 4.19 8.21
C ASP A 269 7.38 3.43 9.09
N ARG A 270 6.71 2.47 8.49
CA ARG A 270 5.91 1.48 9.16
C ARG A 270 6.56 0.13 8.97
N VAL A 271 6.83 -0.57 10.06
CA VAL A 271 7.43 -1.90 10.01
C VAL A 271 6.80 -2.83 11.04
N PHE A 272 6.39 -3.96 10.56
CA PHE A 272 5.98 -5.09 11.38
C PHE A 272 6.97 -6.24 11.24
N MET A 273 7.40 -6.85 12.35
CA MET A 273 8.22 -8.06 12.33
C MET A 273 7.67 -9.10 13.30
N GLU A 274 7.59 -10.36 12.85
CA GLU A 274 7.22 -11.48 13.72
C GLU A 274 8.13 -12.70 13.52
N ASN A 275 8.44 -13.40 14.63
CA ASN A 275 9.26 -14.61 14.62
C ASN A 275 10.64 -14.41 14.00
N CYS A 276 11.30 -13.30 14.26
CA CYS A 276 12.62 -12.98 13.71
C CYS A 276 13.76 -13.35 14.67
N ARG A 277 14.98 -13.42 14.10
CA ARG A 277 16.17 -13.82 14.83
C ARG A 277 17.35 -12.92 14.49
N PHE A 278 17.93 -12.27 15.49
CA PHE A 278 19.07 -11.38 15.37
C PHE A 278 20.28 -11.95 16.10
N GLU A 279 21.39 -12.14 15.39
CA GLU A 279 22.60 -12.73 15.96
C GLU A 279 23.84 -11.87 15.63
N ASN A 280 24.62 -11.52 16.63
CA ASN A 280 25.86 -10.75 16.49
C ASN A 280 25.63 -9.42 15.76
N VAL A 281 24.73 -8.61 16.27
CA VAL A 281 24.47 -7.24 15.78
C VAL A 281 25.37 -6.28 16.54
N SER A 282 26.30 -5.63 15.85
CA SER A 282 27.36 -4.85 16.51
C SER A 282 26.95 -3.43 16.88
N GLY A 283 25.92 -2.88 16.25
CA GLY A 283 25.30 -1.59 16.55
C GLY A 283 23.86 -1.77 17.02
N PRO A 284 23.00 -0.75 16.87
CA PRO A 284 21.57 -0.88 17.15
C PRO A 284 20.89 -1.86 16.19
N ALA A 285 20.06 -2.77 16.71
CA ALA A 285 19.32 -3.65 15.81
C ALA A 285 18.29 -2.88 14.98
N ILE A 286 17.57 -1.95 15.60
CA ILE A 286 16.58 -1.08 14.93
C ILE A 286 16.99 0.38 15.13
N ILE A 287 16.93 1.18 14.06
CA ILE A 287 17.13 2.64 14.10
C ILE A 287 15.82 3.31 13.69
N ILE A 288 15.28 4.15 14.56
CA ILE A 288 14.08 4.95 14.34
C ILE A 288 14.51 6.41 14.12
N ALA A 289 14.20 6.96 12.95
CA ALA A 289 14.65 8.29 12.57
C ALA A 289 13.73 9.43 13.02
N THR A 290 12.41 9.18 13.06
CA THR A 290 11.41 10.21 13.34
C THR A 290 10.45 9.70 14.42
N GLU A 291 10.82 9.94 15.67
CA GLU A 291 10.00 9.59 16.83
C GLU A 291 8.81 10.56 16.97
N ASN A 292 7.75 10.12 17.63
CA ASN A 292 6.53 10.88 17.93
C ASN A 292 5.79 11.40 16.69
N ASN A 293 5.98 10.77 15.55
CA ASN A 293 5.23 11.01 14.34
C ASN A 293 4.23 9.87 14.10
N SER A 294 2.98 10.18 13.76
CA SER A 294 1.94 9.16 13.55
C SER A 294 2.18 8.23 12.35
N ASN A 295 3.10 8.59 11.47
CA ASN A 295 3.52 7.73 10.36
C ASN A 295 4.76 6.88 10.69
N THR A 296 5.24 6.92 11.95
CA THR A 296 6.35 6.07 12.41
C THR A 296 5.79 5.02 13.35
N ASP A 297 5.50 3.86 12.80
CA ASP A 297 4.90 2.73 13.51
C ASP A 297 5.84 1.54 13.44
N VAL A 298 6.42 1.16 14.58
CA VAL A 298 7.35 0.02 14.67
C VAL A 298 6.77 -1.01 15.62
N THR A 299 6.34 -2.13 15.09
CA THR A 299 5.74 -3.22 15.85
C THR A 299 6.48 -4.52 15.64
N LEU A 300 7.05 -5.05 16.71
CA LEU A 300 7.83 -6.30 16.68
C LEU A 300 7.22 -7.33 17.63
N ARG A 301 7.18 -8.59 17.21
CA ARG A 301 6.65 -9.73 17.97
C ARG A 301 7.61 -10.91 17.92
N ASN A 302 7.92 -11.47 19.08
CA ASN A 302 8.72 -12.69 19.19
C ASN A 302 10.07 -12.62 18.44
N ILE A 303 10.95 -11.71 18.88
CA ILE A 303 12.28 -11.52 18.30
C ILE A 303 13.34 -12.15 19.19
N ASP A 304 14.01 -13.21 18.71
CA ASP A 304 15.10 -13.87 19.40
C ASP A 304 16.43 -13.15 19.14
N CYS A 305 17.11 -12.74 20.19
CA CYS A 305 18.36 -11.98 20.11
C CYS A 305 19.51 -12.71 20.77
N SER A 306 20.68 -12.76 20.11
CA SER A 306 21.94 -13.22 20.68
C SER A 306 23.07 -12.27 20.33
N ASN A 307 23.79 -11.73 21.31
CA ASN A 307 24.81 -10.69 21.15
C ASN A 307 24.26 -9.45 20.42
N VAL A 308 23.18 -8.88 20.93
CA VAL A 308 22.53 -7.65 20.45
C VAL A 308 22.45 -6.68 21.63
N PRO A 309 23.50 -5.89 21.90
CA PRO A 309 23.57 -5.06 23.11
C PRO A 309 22.68 -3.81 23.08
N VAL A 310 22.34 -3.33 21.90
CA VAL A 310 21.42 -2.19 21.69
C VAL A 310 20.29 -2.67 20.80
N PHE A 311 19.07 -2.71 21.35
CA PHE A 311 17.92 -3.18 20.59
C PHE A 311 17.37 -2.08 19.66
N VAL A 312 17.12 -0.88 20.20
CA VAL A 312 16.62 0.27 19.43
C VAL A 312 17.48 1.50 19.72
N HIS A 313 17.67 2.33 18.70
CA HIS A 313 18.24 3.67 18.80
C HIS A 313 17.33 4.68 18.11
N TYR A 314 17.10 5.81 18.78
CA TYR A 314 16.27 6.92 18.31
C TYR A 314 17.18 8.06 17.85
N LEU A 315 17.15 8.42 16.57
CA LEU A 315 18.08 9.38 15.99
C LEU A 315 17.85 10.80 16.50
N ARG A 316 16.60 11.21 16.69
CA ARG A 316 16.28 12.58 17.09
C ARG A 316 16.68 12.87 18.55
N THR A 317 16.36 11.98 19.46
CA THR A 317 16.66 12.13 20.89
C THR A 317 18.06 11.65 21.27
N GLY A 318 18.66 10.78 20.46
CA GLY A 318 19.92 10.09 20.77
C GLY A 318 19.79 8.99 21.81
N GLU A 319 18.57 8.70 22.27
CA GLU A 319 18.30 7.64 23.25
C GLU A 319 18.47 6.25 22.66
N SER A 320 18.67 5.26 23.54
CA SER A 320 18.83 3.87 23.11
C SER A 320 18.29 2.91 24.15
N THR A 321 17.59 1.89 23.69
CA THR A 321 17.18 0.74 24.51
C THR A 321 18.33 -0.26 24.57
N LYS A 322 19.14 -0.19 25.63
CA LYS A 322 20.25 -1.11 25.88
C LYS A 322 19.76 -2.34 26.64
N VAL A 323 20.20 -3.52 26.22
CA VAL A 323 19.83 -4.80 26.82
C VAL A 323 21.07 -5.47 27.43
N PRO A 324 21.13 -5.69 28.75
CA PRO A 324 22.31 -6.24 29.40
C PRO A 324 22.44 -7.78 29.25
N HIS A 325 21.51 -8.44 28.58
CA HIS A 325 21.46 -9.88 28.43
C HIS A 325 22.07 -10.33 27.11
N LYS A 326 22.93 -11.34 27.18
CA LYS A 326 23.58 -11.91 25.98
C LYS A 326 22.57 -12.61 25.06
N ILE A 327 21.58 -13.29 25.65
CA ILE A 327 20.51 -13.99 24.92
C ILE A 327 19.18 -13.58 25.55
N TYR A 328 18.26 -13.13 24.73
CA TYR A 328 16.93 -12.70 25.16
C TYR A 328 15.91 -12.79 24.05
N ASN A 329 14.64 -12.83 24.40
CA ASN A 329 13.52 -12.68 23.46
C ASN A 329 12.79 -11.38 23.75
N VAL A 330 12.55 -10.59 22.72
CA VAL A 330 11.61 -9.47 22.75
C VAL A 330 10.25 -10.04 22.35
N LYS A 331 9.39 -10.26 23.34
CA LYS A 331 8.04 -10.78 23.12
C LYS A 331 7.20 -9.78 22.34
N SER A 332 7.34 -8.50 22.70
CA SER A 332 6.69 -7.41 21.98
C SER A 332 7.48 -6.11 22.12
N PHE A 333 7.51 -5.35 21.05
CA PHE A 333 7.92 -3.96 21.00
C PHE A 333 6.91 -3.21 20.16
N ASN A 334 6.37 -2.09 20.68
CA ASN A 334 5.47 -1.22 19.94
C ASN A 334 5.93 0.21 20.15
N HIS A 335 6.15 0.92 19.07
CA HIS A 335 6.49 2.35 19.07
C HIS A 335 5.58 3.07 18.09
N GLY A 336 4.99 4.17 18.52
CA GLY A 336 4.10 5.00 17.71
C GLY A 336 2.82 5.38 18.45
N LEU A 337 1.81 5.80 17.72
CA LEU A 337 0.50 6.17 18.26
C LEU A 337 -0.29 4.90 18.62
N GLN A 338 -0.71 4.77 19.88
CA GLN A 338 -1.34 3.54 20.36
C GLN A 338 -2.61 3.82 21.16
N MET A 339 -3.55 2.86 21.09
CA MET A 339 -4.76 2.78 21.92
C MET A 339 -4.84 1.39 22.56
N SER A 340 -4.96 1.33 23.89
CA SER A 340 -5.04 0.06 24.64
C SER A 340 -6.42 -0.58 24.62
N SER A 341 -7.45 0.18 24.22
CA SER A 341 -8.83 -0.25 24.01
C SER A 341 -9.51 0.72 23.04
N LEU A 342 -10.66 0.37 22.50
CA LEU A 342 -11.42 1.26 21.60
C LEU A 342 -11.85 2.56 22.29
N ASP A 343 -12.05 2.55 23.59
CA ASP A 343 -12.47 3.70 24.39
C ASP A 343 -11.30 4.43 25.07
N ASP A 344 -10.06 4.13 24.66
CA ASP A 344 -8.85 4.81 25.12
C ASP A 344 -8.58 6.08 24.30
N VAL A 345 -7.68 6.91 24.80
CA VAL A 345 -7.14 8.08 24.09
C VAL A 345 -5.83 7.67 23.41
N ALA A 346 -5.75 7.91 22.11
CA ALA A 346 -4.53 7.65 21.37
C ALA A 346 -3.35 8.46 21.91
N SER A 347 -2.25 7.79 22.23
CA SER A 347 -1.04 8.41 22.76
C SER A 347 0.22 7.84 22.13
N TYR A 348 1.22 8.71 21.88
CA TYR A 348 2.56 8.24 21.50
C TYR A 348 3.23 7.59 22.69
N ARG A 349 3.65 6.35 22.51
CA ARG A 349 4.44 5.65 23.52
C ARG A 349 5.28 4.54 22.90
N THR A 350 6.23 4.09 23.70
CA THR A 350 7.04 2.91 23.40
C THR A 350 6.81 1.88 24.50
N ASP A 351 6.32 0.72 24.11
CA ASP A 351 6.13 -0.41 25.02
C ASP A 351 7.07 -1.55 24.60
N ILE A 352 7.82 -2.10 25.57
CA ILE A 352 8.70 -3.24 25.34
C ILE A 352 8.51 -4.30 26.43
N ASP A 353 8.30 -5.55 26.00
CA ASP A 353 8.33 -6.74 26.86
C ASP A 353 9.46 -7.67 26.39
N LEU A 354 10.48 -7.82 27.20
CA LEU A 354 11.60 -8.70 26.91
C LEU A 354 11.90 -9.67 28.05
N THR A 355 12.36 -10.86 27.68
CA THR A 355 12.69 -11.93 28.62
C THR A 355 14.08 -12.47 28.36
N PRO A 356 14.98 -12.52 29.38
CA PRO A 356 16.27 -13.20 29.28
C PRO A 356 16.11 -14.68 28.99
N MET A 357 17.00 -15.22 28.15
CA MET A 357 17.01 -16.64 27.82
C MET A 357 18.37 -17.31 28.11
N LYS A 358 18.36 -18.62 28.36
CA LYS A 358 19.60 -19.40 28.58
C LYS A 358 20.24 -19.88 27.27
N LYS A 359 19.45 -20.10 26.24
CA LYS A 359 19.87 -20.55 24.92
C LYS A 359 18.92 -20.07 23.85
N MET A 360 19.42 -19.94 22.62
CA MET A 360 18.57 -19.64 21.46
C MET A 360 17.63 -20.80 21.17
N PRO A 361 16.38 -20.57 20.75
CA PRO A 361 15.50 -21.62 20.22
C PRO A 361 16.05 -22.24 18.93
N ALA A 362 15.42 -23.31 18.46
CA ALA A 362 15.69 -23.85 17.14
C ALA A 362 15.29 -22.83 16.06
N VAL A 363 16.00 -22.84 14.93
CA VAL A 363 15.68 -21.99 13.80
C VAL A 363 14.42 -22.52 13.11
N LEU A 364 13.46 -21.63 12.84
CA LEU A 364 12.36 -21.91 11.94
C LEU A 364 12.88 -21.80 10.49
N VAL A 365 12.94 -22.93 9.78
CA VAL A 365 13.53 -22.97 8.44
C VAL A 365 12.59 -22.32 7.42
N ASN A 366 11.30 -22.68 7.45
CA ASN A 366 10.27 -22.11 6.59
C ASN A 366 9.01 -21.86 7.43
N ASP A 367 8.42 -20.72 7.23
CA ASP A 367 7.11 -20.37 7.81
C ASP A 367 5.95 -20.73 6.85
N LEU A 368 6.22 -20.71 5.54
CA LEU A 368 5.23 -20.99 4.50
C LEU A 368 5.19 -22.49 4.14
N PRO A 369 4.01 -23.01 3.74
CA PRO A 369 3.91 -24.34 3.16
C PRO A 369 4.77 -24.48 1.90
N GLN A 370 5.28 -25.67 1.67
CA GLN A 370 6.12 -25.97 0.51
C GLN A 370 5.33 -26.73 -0.54
N LEU A 371 5.61 -26.48 -1.82
CA LEU A 371 5.03 -27.25 -2.92
C LEU A 371 5.49 -28.71 -2.85
N PRO A 372 4.63 -29.68 -3.25
CA PRO A 372 5.03 -31.08 -3.34
C PRO A 372 6.15 -31.27 -4.36
N SER A 373 6.89 -32.37 -4.22
CA SER A 373 7.98 -32.68 -5.15
C SER A 373 7.47 -32.73 -6.59
N MET A 374 8.18 -32.04 -7.49
CA MET A 374 7.79 -31.87 -8.88
C MET A 374 7.68 -33.22 -9.65
N GLU A 375 8.41 -34.25 -9.21
CA GLU A 375 8.33 -35.59 -9.78
C GLU A 375 6.93 -36.22 -9.62
N THR A 376 6.10 -35.69 -8.74
CA THR A 376 4.75 -36.19 -8.47
C THR A 376 3.66 -35.40 -9.20
N TRP A 377 4.04 -34.41 -10.01
CA TRP A 377 3.07 -33.58 -10.71
C TRP A 377 2.55 -34.27 -11.98
N ALA A 378 1.23 -34.41 -12.12
CA ALA A 378 0.58 -34.91 -13.31
C ALA A 378 -0.04 -33.75 -14.11
N SER A 379 0.32 -33.62 -15.37
CA SER A 379 -0.20 -32.54 -16.21
C SER A 379 -1.65 -32.81 -16.64
N VAL A 380 -2.52 -31.81 -16.54
CA VAL A 380 -3.91 -31.92 -17.06
C VAL A 380 -3.94 -32.20 -18.58
N LEU A 381 -2.89 -31.83 -19.32
CA LEU A 381 -2.76 -32.09 -20.75
C LEU A 381 -2.70 -33.60 -21.05
N ASP A 382 -2.10 -34.39 -20.15
CA ASP A 382 -1.99 -35.86 -20.29
C ASP A 382 -3.35 -36.54 -20.16
N TYR A 383 -4.34 -35.85 -19.58
CA TYR A 383 -5.73 -36.27 -19.42
C TYR A 383 -6.67 -35.71 -20.51
N GLY A 384 -6.09 -34.99 -21.49
CA GLY A 384 -6.81 -34.48 -22.65
C GLY A 384 -7.34 -33.06 -22.53
N ALA A 385 -6.98 -32.32 -21.45
CA ALA A 385 -7.27 -30.90 -21.37
C ALA A 385 -6.48 -30.15 -22.43
N LYS A 386 -7.01 -29.09 -23.02
CA LYS A 386 -6.39 -28.31 -24.08
C LYS A 386 -5.87 -26.96 -23.63
N GLY A 387 -6.55 -26.31 -22.70
CA GLY A 387 -6.20 -24.97 -22.25
C GLY A 387 -6.19 -23.92 -23.37
N ASP A 388 -6.98 -24.12 -24.41
CA ASP A 388 -7.03 -23.28 -25.62
C ASP A 388 -8.00 -22.08 -25.52
N GLY A 389 -8.72 -21.99 -24.39
CA GLY A 389 -9.73 -20.96 -24.14
C GLY A 389 -11.04 -21.15 -24.86
N VAL A 390 -11.25 -22.29 -25.51
CA VAL A 390 -12.44 -22.62 -26.32
C VAL A 390 -13.04 -23.97 -25.95
N SER A 391 -12.21 -25.01 -25.87
CA SER A 391 -12.61 -26.38 -25.55
C SER A 391 -13.04 -26.50 -24.08
N ASP A 392 -14.11 -27.25 -23.81
CA ASP A 392 -14.51 -27.58 -22.45
C ASP A 392 -13.55 -28.64 -21.88
N ASP A 393 -12.77 -28.26 -20.90
CA ASP A 393 -11.75 -29.09 -20.25
C ASP A 393 -12.26 -29.73 -18.92
N THR A 394 -13.53 -29.52 -18.58
CA THR A 394 -14.14 -29.96 -17.30
C THR A 394 -13.85 -31.44 -16.98
N GLU A 395 -14.18 -32.35 -17.90
CA GLU A 395 -14.00 -33.79 -17.67
C GLU A 395 -12.53 -34.22 -17.65
N ALA A 396 -11.68 -33.58 -18.43
CA ALA A 396 -10.24 -33.83 -18.41
C ALA A 396 -9.61 -33.47 -17.06
N ILE A 397 -9.96 -32.28 -16.53
CA ILE A 397 -9.51 -31.83 -15.22
C ILE A 397 -10.03 -32.74 -14.11
N LYS A 398 -11.32 -33.13 -14.15
CA LYS A 398 -11.90 -34.04 -13.17
C LYS A 398 -11.17 -35.40 -13.15
N ARG A 399 -10.84 -35.96 -14.34
CA ARG A 399 -10.05 -37.22 -14.43
C ARG A 399 -8.66 -37.03 -13.84
N ALA A 400 -7.96 -35.97 -14.18
CA ALA A 400 -6.63 -35.68 -13.63
C ALA A 400 -6.65 -35.62 -12.08
N ILE A 401 -7.64 -34.95 -11.51
CA ILE A 401 -7.85 -34.86 -10.05
C ILE A 401 -8.23 -36.22 -9.47
N ALA A 402 -9.06 -37.02 -10.15
CA ALA A 402 -9.48 -38.31 -9.63
C ALA A 402 -8.31 -39.31 -9.48
N GLU A 403 -7.30 -39.22 -10.36
CA GLU A 403 -6.19 -40.18 -10.42
C GLU A 403 -4.93 -39.66 -9.71
N ASN A 404 -4.79 -38.34 -9.46
CA ASN A 404 -3.55 -37.74 -8.91
C ASN A 404 -3.85 -36.76 -7.78
N ASP A 405 -2.97 -36.69 -6.80
CA ASP A 405 -3.01 -35.70 -5.73
C ASP A 405 -2.43 -34.37 -6.19
N ASN A 406 -1.38 -34.39 -7.01
CA ASN A 406 -0.67 -33.19 -7.47
C ASN A 406 -0.90 -32.97 -8.96
N VAL A 407 -1.77 -32.02 -9.30
CA VAL A 407 -2.23 -31.76 -10.65
C VAL A 407 -1.63 -30.45 -11.16
N TYR A 408 -0.84 -30.55 -12.23
CA TYR A 408 -0.16 -29.42 -12.85
C TYR A 408 -0.98 -28.85 -14.03
N PHE A 409 -1.15 -27.55 -14.03
CA PHE A 409 -1.78 -26.76 -15.08
C PHE A 409 -0.69 -25.95 -15.80
N PRO A 410 -0.18 -26.37 -16.96
CA PRO A 410 0.67 -25.54 -17.82
C PRO A 410 -0.03 -24.26 -18.24
N THR A 411 0.71 -23.32 -18.86
CA THR A 411 0.14 -22.12 -19.47
C THR A 411 -1.02 -22.48 -20.39
N GLY A 412 -2.20 -21.89 -20.14
CA GLY A 412 -3.44 -22.16 -20.90
C GLY A 412 -4.67 -21.62 -20.18
N TRP A 413 -5.74 -21.41 -20.95
CA TRP A 413 -7.04 -21.01 -20.42
C TRP A 413 -8.02 -22.19 -20.53
N TYR A 414 -8.24 -22.83 -19.42
CA TYR A 414 -9.04 -24.05 -19.29
C TYR A 414 -10.51 -23.70 -19.06
N ILE A 415 -11.35 -23.88 -20.09
CA ILE A 415 -12.79 -23.64 -19.95
C ILE A 415 -13.43 -24.75 -19.15
N VAL A 416 -14.26 -24.37 -18.19
CA VAL A 416 -15.07 -25.32 -17.41
C VAL A 416 -16.54 -24.95 -17.44
N SER A 417 -17.41 -25.95 -17.46
CA SER A 417 -18.86 -25.79 -17.48
C SER A 417 -19.53 -26.23 -16.17
N GLU A 418 -18.77 -26.84 -15.27
CA GLU A 418 -19.23 -27.32 -13.96
C GLU A 418 -18.15 -27.05 -12.89
N THR A 419 -18.57 -27.17 -11.61
CA THR A 419 -17.66 -27.04 -10.48
C THR A 419 -16.51 -28.07 -10.52
N ILE A 420 -15.30 -27.60 -10.38
CA ILE A 420 -14.11 -28.45 -10.17
C ILE A 420 -13.98 -28.71 -8.67
N LYS A 421 -14.22 -29.97 -8.27
CA LYS A 421 -14.15 -30.38 -6.87
C LYS A 421 -12.82 -31.04 -6.57
N MET A 422 -12.15 -30.56 -5.52
CA MET A 422 -10.91 -31.15 -5.03
C MET A 422 -11.19 -32.35 -4.13
N ARG A 423 -10.29 -33.33 -4.12
CA ARG A 423 -10.25 -34.45 -3.15
C ARG A 423 -9.50 -33.99 -1.88
N PRO A 424 -9.50 -34.76 -0.78
CA PRO A 424 -8.87 -34.37 0.48
C PRO A 424 -7.39 -33.95 0.37
N SER A 425 -6.65 -34.50 -0.59
CA SER A 425 -5.21 -34.27 -0.79
C SER A 425 -4.85 -33.53 -2.07
N THR A 426 -5.85 -33.07 -2.84
CA THR A 426 -5.61 -32.46 -4.15
C THR A 426 -4.81 -31.15 -4.04
N LYS A 427 -3.77 -31.07 -4.85
CA LYS A 427 -2.97 -29.84 -5.04
C LYS A 427 -2.99 -29.44 -6.51
N MET A 428 -3.63 -28.30 -6.80
CA MET A 428 -3.71 -27.71 -8.14
C MET A 428 -2.61 -26.69 -8.27
N ILE A 429 -1.72 -26.86 -9.24
CA ILE A 429 -0.47 -26.10 -9.36
C ILE A 429 -0.34 -25.52 -10.75
N GLY A 430 -0.29 -24.21 -10.87
CA GLY A 430 0.17 -23.42 -12.00
C GLY A 430 1.37 -22.58 -11.61
N LEU A 431 1.96 -21.87 -12.55
CA LEU A 431 3.16 -21.04 -12.30
C LEU A 431 3.02 -19.59 -12.81
N HIS A 432 1.81 -19.20 -13.26
CA HIS A 432 1.54 -17.83 -13.68
C HIS A 432 0.02 -17.58 -13.72
N PRO A 433 -0.59 -16.87 -12.75
CA PRO A 433 -2.04 -16.85 -12.57
C PRO A 433 -2.82 -16.11 -13.66
N PHE A 434 -2.17 -15.32 -14.51
CA PHE A 434 -2.82 -14.76 -15.67
C PHE A 434 -2.67 -15.62 -16.93
N ALA A 435 -1.52 -16.25 -17.10
CA ALA A 435 -1.26 -17.15 -18.23
C ALA A 435 -1.96 -18.51 -18.10
N THR A 436 -2.21 -18.94 -16.86
CA THR A 436 -2.90 -20.18 -16.52
C THR A 436 -4.22 -19.85 -15.82
N GLN A 437 -5.36 -20.09 -16.46
CA GLN A 437 -6.67 -19.75 -15.90
C GLN A 437 -7.65 -20.92 -15.98
N ILE A 438 -8.45 -21.10 -14.93
CA ILE A 438 -9.72 -21.85 -14.98
C ILE A 438 -10.82 -20.82 -15.21
N LYS A 439 -11.60 -21.01 -16.26
CA LYS A 439 -12.47 -19.97 -16.79
C LYS A 439 -13.86 -20.49 -17.14
N LEU A 440 -14.89 -19.72 -16.79
CA LEU A 440 -16.24 -19.88 -17.30
C LEU A 440 -16.43 -19.09 -18.61
N LEU A 441 -17.22 -19.61 -19.52
CA LEU A 441 -17.78 -18.83 -20.62
C LEU A 441 -18.91 -17.92 -20.11
N GLU A 442 -19.29 -16.93 -20.90
CA GLU A 442 -20.45 -16.07 -20.61
C GLU A 442 -21.74 -16.91 -20.50
N SER A 443 -22.55 -16.62 -19.49
CA SER A 443 -23.83 -17.29 -19.27
C SER A 443 -23.76 -18.83 -19.21
N THR A 444 -22.70 -19.37 -18.60
CA THR A 444 -22.56 -20.82 -18.39
C THR A 444 -23.75 -21.34 -17.59
N PRO A 445 -24.55 -22.33 -18.09
CA PRO A 445 -25.84 -22.70 -17.50
C PRO A 445 -25.80 -23.03 -16.01
N ALA A 446 -24.78 -23.74 -15.53
CA ALA A 446 -24.66 -24.11 -14.13
C ALA A 446 -24.44 -22.89 -13.18
N PHE A 447 -23.95 -21.76 -13.69
CA PHE A 447 -23.56 -20.59 -12.91
C PHE A 447 -24.42 -19.36 -13.17
N SER A 448 -25.22 -19.36 -14.22
CA SER A 448 -26.09 -18.25 -14.61
C SER A 448 -27.45 -18.29 -13.93
N GLY A 449 -28.28 -17.25 -14.13
CA GLY A 449 -29.63 -17.13 -13.58
C GLY A 449 -29.67 -16.84 -12.08
N PHE A 450 -30.81 -17.16 -11.46
CA PHE A 450 -31.02 -16.98 -10.02
C PHE A 450 -30.85 -18.30 -9.28
N GLY A 451 -30.39 -18.22 -8.02
CA GLY A 451 -30.30 -19.39 -7.15
C GLY A 451 -29.14 -19.31 -6.19
N SER A 452 -28.86 -20.40 -5.50
CA SER A 452 -27.77 -20.51 -4.54
C SER A 452 -26.41 -20.31 -5.22
N PRO A 453 -25.40 -19.79 -4.50
CA PRO A 453 -24.02 -19.67 -5.00
C PRO A 453 -23.46 -21.00 -5.49
N VAL A 454 -22.69 -20.98 -6.58
CA VAL A 454 -22.02 -22.15 -7.16
C VAL A 454 -20.56 -21.81 -7.40
N ALA A 455 -19.65 -22.58 -6.81
CA ALA A 455 -18.22 -22.35 -6.94
C ALA A 455 -17.64 -22.87 -8.26
N VAL A 456 -16.73 -22.13 -8.87
CA VAL A 456 -15.93 -22.63 -10.01
C VAL A 456 -14.96 -23.70 -9.52
N VAL A 457 -14.27 -23.43 -8.42
CA VAL A 457 -13.41 -24.40 -7.71
C VAL A 457 -13.91 -24.55 -6.28
N GLU A 458 -14.07 -25.79 -5.84
CA GLU A 458 -14.52 -26.13 -4.48
C GLU A 458 -13.49 -27.06 -3.83
N SER A 459 -12.94 -26.64 -2.69
CA SER A 459 -12.01 -27.47 -1.93
C SER A 459 -12.74 -28.52 -1.09
N TYR A 460 -12.02 -29.51 -0.61
CA TYR A 460 -12.56 -30.55 0.25
C TYR A 460 -12.66 -30.07 1.71
N GLU A 461 -13.76 -30.30 2.38
CA GLU A 461 -13.95 -29.92 3.77
C GLU A 461 -12.92 -30.61 4.69
N GLY A 462 -12.15 -29.79 5.43
CA GLY A 462 -11.05 -30.28 6.29
C GLY A 462 -9.86 -30.88 5.53
N GLY A 463 -9.82 -30.76 4.19
CA GLY A 463 -8.77 -31.30 3.35
C GLY A 463 -7.43 -30.58 3.52
N ASP A 464 -6.37 -31.21 2.96
CA ASP A 464 -5.04 -30.62 2.79
C ASP A 464 -4.86 -30.22 1.32
N ASN A 465 -5.51 -29.16 0.92
CA ASN A 465 -5.61 -28.71 -0.47
C ASN A 465 -4.64 -27.55 -0.78
N TYR A 466 -4.13 -27.54 -2.01
CA TYR A 466 -3.37 -26.40 -2.54
C TYR A 466 -4.02 -25.89 -3.82
N LEU A 467 -4.04 -24.56 -3.95
CA LEU A 467 -4.40 -23.84 -5.17
C LEU A 467 -3.32 -22.76 -5.40
N CYS A 468 -2.44 -22.99 -6.35
CA CYS A 468 -1.24 -22.17 -6.53
C CYS A 468 -1.06 -21.75 -7.99
N GLY A 469 -0.71 -20.47 -8.23
CA GLY A 469 -0.30 -19.95 -9.55
C GLY A 469 -1.37 -20.03 -10.64
N ILE A 470 -2.65 -20.03 -10.28
CA ILE A 470 -3.78 -20.21 -11.19
C ILE A 470 -4.74 -19.01 -11.06
N GLY A 471 -5.17 -18.48 -12.19
CA GLY A 471 -6.24 -17.47 -12.26
C GLY A 471 -7.62 -18.12 -12.29
N ILE A 472 -8.57 -17.51 -11.61
CA ILE A 472 -9.98 -17.91 -11.62
C ILE A 472 -10.79 -16.82 -12.30
N ASN A 473 -11.47 -17.18 -13.38
CA ASN A 473 -12.24 -16.25 -14.21
C ASN A 473 -13.69 -16.71 -14.29
N THR A 474 -14.58 -16.00 -13.61
CA THR A 474 -15.99 -16.36 -13.52
C THR A 474 -16.82 -15.99 -14.77
N GLY A 475 -16.22 -15.41 -15.78
CA GLY A 475 -16.93 -14.96 -16.97
C GLY A 475 -17.94 -13.84 -16.68
N ALA A 476 -18.75 -13.48 -17.70
CA ALA A 476 -19.86 -12.54 -17.55
C ALA A 476 -21.21 -13.26 -17.45
N TYR A 477 -22.18 -12.59 -16.83
CA TYR A 477 -23.57 -13.07 -16.66
C TYR A 477 -23.70 -14.41 -15.90
N ASN A 478 -22.72 -14.75 -15.10
CA ASN A 478 -22.71 -15.92 -14.24
C ASN A 478 -23.04 -15.50 -12.79
N TYR A 479 -24.22 -14.93 -12.56
CA TYR A 479 -24.62 -14.27 -11.32
C TYR A 479 -24.57 -15.17 -10.07
N ARG A 480 -24.60 -16.49 -10.25
CA ARG A 480 -24.48 -17.46 -9.16
C ARG A 480 -23.04 -17.86 -8.86
N ALA A 481 -22.10 -17.38 -9.66
CA ALA A 481 -20.70 -17.79 -9.52
C ALA A 481 -20.09 -17.32 -8.20
N VAL A 482 -19.30 -18.22 -7.62
CA VAL A 482 -18.25 -17.95 -6.63
C VAL A 482 -16.95 -18.41 -7.25
N GLY A 483 -15.91 -17.58 -7.24
CA GLY A 483 -14.65 -17.98 -7.84
C GLY A 483 -14.09 -19.24 -7.19
N VAL A 484 -13.84 -19.20 -5.88
CA VAL A 484 -13.39 -20.34 -5.07
C VAL A 484 -14.21 -20.43 -3.80
N LYS A 485 -14.76 -21.61 -3.50
CA LYS A 485 -15.25 -21.97 -2.17
C LYS A 485 -14.20 -22.83 -1.46
N TRP A 486 -13.64 -22.28 -0.37
CA TRP A 486 -12.54 -22.90 0.36
C TRP A 486 -12.98 -23.39 1.73
N MET A 487 -12.93 -24.72 1.94
CA MET A 487 -13.35 -25.39 3.17
C MET A 487 -12.23 -26.23 3.78
N SER A 488 -11.01 -26.07 3.32
CA SER A 488 -9.87 -26.92 3.69
C SER A 488 -9.29 -26.56 5.07
N GLY A 489 -8.54 -27.50 5.62
CA GLY A 489 -7.94 -27.41 6.94
C GLY A 489 -6.73 -26.48 7.04
N ALA A 490 -6.14 -26.41 8.24
CA ALA A 490 -5.06 -25.47 8.59
C ALA A 490 -3.75 -25.66 7.84
N THR A 491 -3.50 -26.83 7.24
CA THR A 491 -2.28 -27.14 6.48
C THR A 491 -2.38 -26.80 5.00
N SER A 492 -3.54 -26.35 4.56
CA SER A 492 -3.82 -26.04 3.15
C SER A 492 -3.21 -24.70 2.71
N TYR A 493 -3.08 -24.52 1.40
CA TYR A 493 -2.37 -23.38 0.83
C TYR A 493 -3.04 -22.82 -0.42
N VAL A 494 -3.32 -21.51 -0.40
CA VAL A 494 -3.75 -20.74 -1.56
C VAL A 494 -2.67 -19.69 -1.82
N ASN A 495 -2.00 -19.76 -2.97
CA ASN A 495 -0.84 -18.92 -3.26
C ASN A 495 -0.82 -18.44 -4.70
N ASP A 496 -0.54 -17.15 -4.91
CA ASP A 496 -0.43 -16.55 -6.25
C ASP A 496 -1.70 -16.82 -7.09
N VAL A 497 -2.87 -16.49 -6.50
CA VAL A 497 -4.17 -16.69 -7.14
C VAL A 497 -4.81 -15.36 -7.51
N LYS A 498 -5.02 -15.16 -8.81
CA LYS A 498 -5.72 -13.99 -9.36
C LYS A 498 -7.18 -14.32 -9.61
N PHE A 499 -8.08 -13.56 -9.01
CA PHE A 499 -9.48 -13.51 -9.44
C PHE A 499 -9.59 -12.49 -10.58
N VAL A 500 -9.86 -12.97 -11.78
CA VAL A 500 -9.74 -12.19 -13.01
C VAL A 500 -10.94 -11.28 -13.18
N GLY A 501 -10.67 -9.97 -13.14
CA GLY A 501 -11.63 -8.90 -13.37
C GLY A 501 -11.08 -7.86 -14.33
N GLY A 502 -11.50 -6.60 -14.19
CA GLY A 502 -11.07 -5.53 -15.09
C GLY A 502 -9.63 -5.08 -14.89
N HIS A 503 -9.22 -4.93 -13.64
CA HIS A 503 -7.88 -4.46 -13.30
C HIS A 503 -6.85 -5.59 -13.35
N GLY A 504 -5.66 -5.28 -13.90
CA GLY A 504 -4.60 -6.28 -14.09
C GLY A 504 -4.82 -7.23 -15.26
N THR A 505 -5.77 -6.96 -16.16
CA THR A 505 -5.96 -7.77 -17.36
C THR A 505 -4.89 -7.45 -18.41
N MET A 506 -4.12 -8.47 -18.77
CA MET A 506 -3.10 -8.38 -19.82
C MET A 506 -3.70 -8.68 -21.19
N ARG A 507 -3.08 -8.16 -22.25
CA ARG A 507 -3.51 -8.40 -23.64
C ARG A 507 -2.46 -9.16 -24.42
N LYS A 508 -2.91 -10.12 -25.22
CA LYS A 508 -2.06 -10.67 -26.28
C LYS A 508 -1.81 -9.58 -27.32
N PRO A 509 -0.59 -9.47 -27.85
CA PRO A 509 -0.29 -8.53 -28.92
C PRO A 509 -1.22 -8.78 -30.10
N GLN A 510 -1.87 -7.72 -30.56
CA GLN A 510 -2.66 -7.77 -31.80
C GLN A 510 -1.77 -7.37 -32.97
N PRO A 511 -1.90 -8.01 -34.14
CA PRO A 511 -1.26 -7.52 -35.36
C PRO A 511 -1.57 -6.05 -35.55
N ALA A 512 -0.55 -5.25 -35.85
CA ALA A 512 -0.71 -3.83 -36.08
C ALA A 512 -1.78 -3.59 -37.15
N ARG A 513 -2.96 -3.11 -36.74
CA ARG A 513 -3.95 -2.61 -37.70
C ARG A 513 -3.37 -1.38 -38.36
N GLN A 514 -3.11 -1.45 -39.67
CA GLN A 514 -2.69 -0.30 -40.44
C GLN A 514 -3.74 0.81 -40.31
N GLY A 515 -3.33 1.99 -39.82
CA GLY A 515 -4.16 3.18 -39.71
C GLY A 515 -4.75 3.53 -38.32
N ALA A 516 -4.46 2.78 -37.24
CA ALA A 516 -4.92 3.16 -35.89
C ALA A 516 -3.98 4.20 -35.28
N THR A 517 -4.49 5.40 -35.01
CA THR A 517 -3.76 6.42 -34.27
C THR A 517 -3.72 6.07 -32.78
N GLN A 518 -2.69 6.54 -32.08
CA GLN A 518 -2.45 6.25 -30.64
C GLN A 518 -3.62 6.65 -29.71
N SER A 519 -4.41 7.66 -30.09
CA SER A 519 -5.58 8.12 -29.35
C SER A 519 -6.71 7.07 -29.28
N ASN A 520 -6.84 6.23 -30.29
CA ASN A 520 -7.85 5.16 -30.31
C ASN A 520 -7.45 3.94 -29.47
N ARG A 521 -6.17 3.82 -29.08
CA ARG A 521 -5.70 2.71 -28.23
C ARG A 521 -6.12 2.87 -26.76
N GLN A 522 -6.16 4.07 -26.25
CA GLN A 522 -6.52 4.32 -24.86
C GLN A 522 -8.04 4.28 -24.60
N GLN A 523 -8.85 4.72 -25.55
CA GLN A 523 -10.30 4.72 -25.41
C GLN A 523 -10.94 3.34 -25.60
N SER A 524 -10.36 2.47 -26.42
CA SER A 524 -10.91 1.13 -26.65
C SER A 524 -10.53 0.12 -25.54
N ALA A 525 -9.50 0.43 -24.75
CA ALA A 525 -8.92 -0.53 -23.82
C ALA A 525 -9.76 -0.75 -22.55
N SER A 526 -10.49 0.27 -22.11
CA SER A 526 -11.19 0.24 -20.82
C SER A 526 -12.71 0.09 -20.91
N ARG A 527 -13.29 0.06 -22.11
CA ARG A 527 -14.74 0.17 -22.30
C ARG A 527 -15.38 -0.95 -23.10
N ILE A 528 -14.60 -1.86 -23.66
CA ILE A 528 -15.14 -2.93 -24.49
C ILE A 528 -14.88 -4.26 -23.80
N SER A 529 -15.95 -5.00 -23.57
CA SER A 529 -15.88 -6.40 -23.21
C SER A 529 -14.97 -7.17 -24.14
N SER A 530 -14.07 -7.92 -23.59
CA SER A 530 -13.29 -8.90 -24.32
C SER A 530 -13.39 -10.24 -23.58
N PRO A 531 -13.04 -11.35 -24.22
CA PRO A 531 -12.95 -12.63 -23.49
C PRO A 531 -12.00 -12.57 -22.27
N GLU A 532 -11.04 -11.63 -22.29
CA GLU A 532 -10.10 -11.41 -21.20
C GLU A 532 -10.68 -10.55 -20.07
N ASN A 533 -11.73 -9.79 -20.33
CA ASN A 533 -12.40 -8.94 -19.35
C ASN A 533 -13.92 -8.98 -19.53
N PRO A 534 -14.57 -10.10 -19.24
CA PRO A 534 -15.99 -10.27 -19.49
C PRO A 534 -16.87 -9.37 -18.60
N VAL A 535 -16.40 -8.96 -17.44
CA VAL A 535 -17.20 -8.22 -16.47
C VAL A 535 -17.50 -6.79 -16.92
N ARG A 536 -16.71 -6.22 -17.82
CA ARG A 536 -16.96 -4.90 -18.41
C ARG A 536 -17.88 -4.91 -19.65
N ALA A 537 -18.42 -6.06 -20.01
CA ALA A 537 -19.27 -6.21 -21.16
C ALA A 537 -20.57 -5.40 -21.06
N ALA A 538 -21.15 -5.36 -19.90
CA ALA A 538 -22.51 -4.90 -19.69
C ALA A 538 -22.68 -3.37 -19.64
N GLY A 539 -21.64 -2.58 -19.81
CA GLY A 539 -21.74 -1.13 -19.91
C GLY A 539 -22.23 -0.46 -18.63
N PHE A 540 -23.50 -0.22 -18.50
CA PHE A 540 -24.08 0.46 -17.33
C PHE A 540 -24.33 -0.44 -16.11
N ASP A 541 -24.15 -1.75 -16.23
CA ASP A 541 -24.30 -2.67 -15.11
C ASP A 541 -23.02 -2.77 -14.23
N ASN A 542 -22.03 -1.98 -14.52
CA ASN A 542 -20.73 -1.99 -13.82
C ASN A 542 -20.80 -1.62 -12.32
N ALA A 543 -21.92 -1.05 -11.89
CA ALA A 543 -22.16 -0.71 -10.49
C ALA A 543 -22.95 -1.77 -9.70
N TRP A 544 -23.26 -2.92 -10.32
CA TRP A 544 -24.10 -3.96 -9.74
C TRP A 544 -23.33 -5.26 -9.51
N ASP A 545 -23.78 -6.06 -8.55
CA ASP A 545 -23.22 -7.37 -8.29
C ASP A 545 -23.37 -8.28 -9.51
N ASN A 546 -22.27 -8.73 -10.10
CA ASN A 546 -22.26 -9.65 -11.24
C ASN A 546 -21.92 -11.10 -10.85
N GLN A 547 -21.52 -11.31 -9.62
CA GLN A 547 -21.25 -12.60 -9.00
C GLN A 547 -21.35 -12.48 -7.48
N HIS A 548 -21.38 -13.61 -6.77
CA HIS A 548 -21.44 -13.58 -5.31
C HIS A 548 -20.11 -13.13 -4.69
N TRP A 549 -19.09 -13.99 -4.71
CA TRP A 549 -17.82 -13.74 -4.04
C TRP A 549 -16.66 -14.22 -4.90
N SER A 550 -15.54 -13.51 -4.86
CA SER A 550 -14.34 -14.02 -5.55
C SER A 550 -13.75 -15.20 -4.78
N LEU A 551 -13.43 -15.01 -3.50
CA LEU A 551 -12.98 -16.08 -2.61
C LEU A 551 -13.90 -16.16 -1.38
N TRP A 552 -14.53 -17.30 -1.20
CA TRP A 552 -15.34 -17.61 -0.03
C TRP A 552 -14.68 -18.72 0.80
N VAL A 553 -14.19 -18.38 1.98
CA VAL A 553 -13.73 -19.37 2.98
C VAL A 553 -14.89 -19.70 3.89
N ASP A 554 -15.37 -20.94 3.83
CA ASP A 554 -16.53 -21.43 4.57
C ASP A 554 -16.12 -22.61 5.46
N ASN A 555 -16.10 -22.41 6.78
CA ASN A 555 -15.61 -23.41 7.74
C ASN A 555 -14.21 -23.94 7.41
N GLY A 556 -13.34 -23.09 6.84
CA GLY A 556 -12.01 -23.46 6.37
C GLY A 556 -10.91 -22.56 6.94
N GLY A 557 -9.67 -22.88 6.60
CA GLY A 557 -8.50 -22.12 7.02
C GLY A 557 -7.27 -22.41 6.16
N GLY A 558 -6.06 -22.28 6.74
CA GLY A 558 -4.81 -22.52 6.05
C GLY A 558 -4.02 -21.23 5.78
N THR A 559 -3.13 -21.29 4.83
CA THR A 559 -2.28 -20.17 4.43
C THR A 559 -2.77 -19.58 3.10
N PHE A 560 -3.01 -18.27 3.09
CA PHE A 560 -3.40 -17.50 1.91
C PHE A 560 -2.31 -16.48 1.62
N LYS A 561 -1.68 -16.54 0.45
CA LYS A 561 -0.55 -15.69 0.11
C LYS A 561 -0.65 -15.18 -1.33
N ASP A 562 -0.32 -13.91 -1.54
CA ASP A 562 -0.37 -13.25 -2.85
C ASP A 562 -1.71 -13.47 -3.58
N ILE A 563 -2.79 -13.08 -2.93
CA ILE A 563 -4.14 -13.15 -3.47
C ILE A 563 -4.54 -11.78 -3.98
N TRP A 564 -5.03 -11.71 -5.20
CA TRP A 564 -5.53 -10.46 -5.77
C TRP A 564 -6.88 -10.63 -6.43
N THR A 565 -7.84 -9.84 -5.99
CA THR A 565 -9.16 -9.72 -6.61
C THR A 565 -9.46 -8.24 -6.87
N ALA A 566 -9.73 -7.89 -8.12
CA ALA A 566 -9.99 -6.52 -8.53
C ALA A 566 -10.96 -6.44 -9.70
N ASN A 567 -11.95 -5.55 -9.59
CA ASN A 567 -12.99 -5.33 -10.61
C ASN A 567 -13.69 -6.63 -11.08
N THR A 568 -13.90 -7.56 -10.18
CA THR A 568 -14.70 -8.76 -10.46
C THR A 568 -16.21 -8.47 -10.38
N TYR A 569 -16.58 -7.29 -9.87
CA TYR A 569 -17.95 -6.87 -9.57
C TYR A 569 -18.70 -7.88 -8.69
N ALA A 570 -17.96 -8.53 -7.81
CA ALA A 570 -18.53 -9.39 -6.79
C ALA A 570 -19.19 -8.57 -5.69
N THR A 571 -20.15 -9.16 -5.01
CA THR A 571 -20.73 -8.61 -3.77
C THR A 571 -19.61 -8.32 -2.76
N SER A 572 -18.67 -9.26 -2.61
CA SER A 572 -17.43 -9.08 -1.85
C SER A 572 -16.26 -9.76 -2.57
N GLY A 573 -15.08 -9.16 -2.51
CA GLY A 573 -13.86 -9.76 -3.03
C GLY A 573 -13.43 -10.95 -2.20
N PHE A 574 -13.49 -10.81 -0.88
CA PHE A 574 -13.19 -11.86 0.08
C PHE A 574 -14.31 -12.00 1.11
N LEU A 575 -14.75 -13.22 1.37
CA LEU A 575 -15.68 -13.56 2.43
C LEU A 575 -15.15 -14.75 3.24
N ALA A 576 -15.04 -14.60 4.57
CA ALA A 576 -14.80 -15.72 5.48
C ALA A 576 -15.98 -15.90 6.43
N THR A 577 -16.47 -17.12 6.56
CA THR A 577 -17.64 -17.43 7.39
C THR A 577 -17.45 -18.66 8.26
N ASP A 578 -17.96 -18.55 9.49
CA ASP A 578 -18.26 -19.65 10.39
C ASP A 578 -17.06 -20.60 10.61
N THR A 579 -15.86 -20.04 10.89
CA THR A 579 -14.64 -20.82 11.04
C THR A 579 -13.80 -20.41 12.26
N ASP A 580 -13.27 -21.42 12.93
CA ASP A 580 -12.19 -21.30 13.92
C ASP A 580 -10.91 -22.07 13.51
N VAL A 581 -10.91 -22.60 12.28
CA VAL A 581 -9.73 -23.25 11.69
C VAL A 581 -8.61 -22.21 11.56
N PRO A 582 -7.42 -22.46 12.13
CA PRO A 582 -6.34 -21.49 12.07
C PRO A 582 -5.97 -21.09 10.63
N ALA A 583 -5.83 -19.78 10.41
CA ALA A 583 -5.41 -19.30 9.11
C ALA A 583 -4.46 -18.09 9.22
N ARG A 584 -3.68 -17.92 8.15
CA ARG A 584 -2.77 -16.80 7.96
C ARG A 584 -2.94 -16.23 6.56
N ILE A 585 -3.07 -14.92 6.47
CA ILE A 585 -3.07 -14.18 5.20
C ILE A 585 -1.75 -13.42 5.09
N TYR A 586 -1.07 -13.57 3.94
CA TYR A 586 0.14 -12.85 3.59
C TYR A 586 -0.04 -12.15 2.23
N ALA A 587 0.11 -10.83 2.17
CA ALA A 587 -0.02 -10.06 0.94
C ALA A 587 -1.33 -10.33 0.18
N MET A 588 -2.43 -9.83 0.69
CA MET A 588 -3.72 -9.89 0.00
C MET A 588 -4.14 -8.49 -0.44
N SER A 589 -4.52 -8.36 -1.71
CA SER A 589 -5.08 -7.14 -2.28
C SER A 589 -6.51 -7.38 -2.77
N VAL A 590 -7.44 -6.59 -2.24
CA VAL A 590 -8.87 -6.71 -2.54
C VAL A 590 -9.39 -5.34 -2.96
N GLU A 591 -9.86 -5.23 -4.22
CA GLU A 591 -10.03 -3.93 -4.85
C GLU A 591 -11.31 -3.87 -5.69
N HIS A 592 -11.99 -2.73 -5.61
CA HIS A 592 -13.05 -2.34 -6.53
C HIS A 592 -14.24 -3.31 -6.56
N HIS A 593 -14.71 -3.73 -5.38
CA HIS A 593 -15.95 -4.52 -5.26
C HIS A 593 -17.16 -3.63 -4.95
N VAL A 594 -18.34 -4.22 -4.98
CA VAL A 594 -19.57 -3.42 -4.96
C VAL A 594 -20.01 -3.08 -3.54
N ARG A 595 -19.95 -4.03 -2.61
CA ARG A 595 -20.45 -3.82 -1.23
C ARG A 595 -19.40 -3.93 -0.16
N ASN A 596 -18.54 -4.91 -0.26
CA ASN A 596 -17.42 -5.10 0.66
C ASN A 596 -16.18 -5.48 -0.12
N GLU A 597 -15.01 -4.94 0.26
CA GLU A 597 -13.78 -5.55 -0.18
C GLU A 597 -13.60 -6.87 0.57
N LEU A 598 -13.53 -6.81 1.90
CA LEU A 598 -13.44 -8.01 2.74
C LEU A 598 -14.55 -8.04 3.79
N ARG A 599 -15.05 -9.25 4.05
CA ARG A 599 -16.00 -9.52 5.11
C ARG A 599 -15.63 -10.78 5.88
N PHE A 600 -15.57 -10.66 7.21
CA PHE A 600 -15.40 -11.79 8.13
C PHE A 600 -16.64 -11.90 9.03
N ARG A 601 -17.20 -13.08 9.13
CA ARG A 601 -18.38 -13.36 9.97
C ARG A 601 -18.17 -14.64 10.75
N ASN A 602 -18.25 -14.57 12.09
CA ASN A 602 -18.04 -15.71 13.00
C ASN A 602 -16.65 -16.36 12.77
N VAL A 603 -15.58 -15.53 12.70
CA VAL A 603 -14.22 -15.99 12.41
C VAL A 603 -13.34 -15.82 13.64
N SER A 604 -12.48 -16.82 13.90
CA SER A 604 -11.47 -16.73 14.97
C SER A 604 -10.16 -17.46 14.62
N ASN A 605 -9.09 -17.18 15.38
CA ASN A 605 -7.76 -17.77 15.25
C ASN A 605 -7.02 -17.41 13.95
N TRP A 606 -7.26 -16.21 13.41
CA TRP A 606 -6.62 -15.77 12.19
C TRP A 606 -5.58 -14.68 12.42
N LYS A 607 -4.49 -14.73 11.64
CA LYS A 607 -3.51 -13.66 11.52
C LYS A 607 -3.52 -13.14 10.09
N VAL A 608 -3.67 -11.84 9.94
CA VAL A 608 -3.75 -11.15 8.65
C VAL A 608 -2.59 -10.18 8.56
N TYR A 609 -1.67 -10.43 7.64
CA TYR A 609 -0.51 -9.59 7.39
C TYR A 609 -0.58 -8.97 6.00
N CYS A 610 -0.22 -7.68 5.91
CA CYS A 610 -0.08 -6.99 4.63
C CYS A 610 -1.36 -7.05 3.79
N LEU A 611 -2.47 -6.61 4.36
CA LEU A 611 -3.76 -6.54 3.69
C LEU A 611 -3.97 -5.14 3.11
N GLN A 612 -4.27 -5.08 1.81
CA GLN A 612 -4.69 -3.86 1.12
C GLN A 612 -6.16 -3.94 0.74
N THR A 613 -6.89 -2.84 0.93
CA THR A 613 -8.13 -2.55 0.22
C THR A 613 -7.95 -1.35 -0.68
N GLU A 614 -8.69 -1.29 -1.79
CA GLU A 614 -8.67 -0.14 -2.69
C GLU A 614 -10.05 0.09 -3.30
N GLU A 615 -10.65 1.24 -3.02
CA GLU A 615 -11.90 1.65 -3.63
C GLU A 615 -11.64 2.73 -4.68
N GLU A 616 -12.10 2.48 -5.91
CA GLU A 616 -11.92 3.39 -7.03
C GLU A 616 -13.18 3.50 -7.89
N GLY A 617 -13.60 4.71 -8.20
CA GLY A 617 -14.60 4.97 -9.21
C GLY A 617 -16.03 4.59 -8.80
N VAL A 618 -16.84 4.26 -9.80
CA VAL A 618 -18.30 4.18 -9.67
C VAL A 618 -18.74 2.94 -8.90
N GLU A 619 -18.08 1.82 -9.15
CA GLU A 619 -18.47 0.50 -8.62
C GLU A 619 -18.24 0.34 -7.12
N SER A 620 -17.22 0.98 -6.57
CA SER A 620 -16.80 0.80 -5.18
C SER A 620 -16.96 2.04 -4.30
N ILE A 621 -17.68 3.05 -4.76
CA ILE A 621 -17.85 4.31 -4.03
C ILE A 621 -18.54 4.12 -2.67
N GLU A 622 -19.44 3.16 -2.57
CA GLU A 622 -20.17 2.79 -1.34
C GLU A 622 -19.65 1.48 -0.73
N CYS A 623 -18.53 0.96 -1.21
CA CYS A 623 -17.94 -0.28 -0.73
C CYS A 623 -17.35 -0.11 0.68
N GLN A 624 -17.72 -1.00 1.62
CA GLN A 624 -17.09 -1.09 2.93
C GLN A 624 -15.75 -1.82 2.80
N PRO A 625 -14.60 -1.17 3.13
CA PRO A 625 -13.30 -1.81 2.97
C PRO A 625 -13.16 -3.10 3.76
N LEU A 626 -13.35 -3.04 5.07
CA LEU A 626 -13.28 -4.22 5.95
C LEU A 626 -14.50 -4.28 6.89
N GLU A 627 -15.21 -5.41 6.88
CA GLU A 627 -16.31 -5.68 7.80
C GLU A 627 -16.01 -6.91 8.67
N LEU A 628 -16.13 -6.74 9.99
CA LEU A 628 -15.95 -7.81 10.98
C LEU A 628 -17.23 -7.99 11.79
N ASP A 629 -17.82 -9.17 11.77
CA ASP A 629 -19.03 -9.48 12.50
C ASP A 629 -18.83 -10.73 13.37
N ASN A 630 -18.95 -10.58 14.68
CA ASN A 630 -18.76 -11.65 15.66
C ASN A 630 -17.39 -12.35 15.54
N CYS A 631 -16.32 -11.58 15.35
CA CYS A 631 -14.95 -12.07 15.22
C CYS A 631 -14.20 -11.98 16.55
N ARG A 632 -13.25 -12.91 16.78
CA ARG A 632 -12.42 -12.94 17.98
C ARG A 632 -11.06 -13.58 17.74
N ASP A 633 -10.10 -13.31 18.62
CA ASP A 633 -8.78 -13.93 18.57
C ASP A 633 -8.10 -13.72 17.20
N MET A 634 -8.11 -12.48 16.69
CA MET A 634 -7.53 -12.14 15.39
C MET A 634 -6.50 -11.03 15.52
N THR A 635 -5.45 -11.13 14.71
CA THR A 635 -4.43 -10.09 14.56
C THR A 635 -4.42 -9.59 13.12
N PHE A 636 -4.49 -8.27 12.96
CA PHE A 636 -4.32 -7.59 11.69
C PHE A 636 -3.05 -6.74 11.76
N ALA A 637 -2.08 -7.00 10.91
CA ALA A 637 -0.82 -6.27 10.88
C ALA A 637 -0.53 -5.71 9.49
N GLU A 638 -0.04 -4.47 9.44
CA GLU A 638 0.19 -3.73 8.18
C GLU A 638 -1.08 -3.67 7.33
N LEU A 639 -2.14 -3.07 7.89
CA LEU A 639 -3.35 -2.80 7.13
C LEU A 639 -3.19 -1.53 6.31
N TYR A 640 -3.39 -1.65 5.02
CA TYR A 640 -3.41 -0.53 4.09
C TYR A 640 -4.81 -0.32 3.51
N MET A 641 -5.55 0.64 4.08
CA MET A 641 -6.90 0.99 3.63
C MET A 641 -6.78 2.18 2.68
N PHE A 642 -6.96 1.93 1.38
CA PHE A 642 -6.66 2.89 0.34
C PHE A 642 -7.90 3.29 -0.45
N ARG A 643 -8.14 4.60 -0.58
CA ARG A 643 -9.17 5.12 -1.50
C ARG A 643 -8.54 6.03 -2.55
N VAL A 644 -8.90 5.80 -3.81
CA VAL A 644 -8.27 6.42 -4.96
C VAL A 644 -8.92 7.78 -5.31
N ILE A 645 -8.21 8.59 -6.05
CA ILE A 645 -8.54 9.97 -6.42
C ILE A 645 -9.92 10.20 -7.04
N ARG A 646 -10.55 9.17 -7.59
CA ARG A 646 -11.87 9.30 -8.22
C ARG A 646 -13.03 9.21 -7.23
N VAL A 647 -12.75 8.78 -6.01
CA VAL A 647 -13.74 8.72 -4.94
C VAL A 647 -13.75 10.07 -4.21
N ASN A 648 -14.73 10.89 -4.48
CA ASN A 648 -14.83 12.25 -3.94
C ASN A 648 -15.74 12.38 -2.72
N ARG A 649 -16.31 11.28 -2.24
CA ARG A 649 -17.15 11.24 -1.03
C ARG A 649 -16.43 10.44 0.04
N PRO A 650 -16.31 10.93 1.29
CA PRO A 650 -15.82 10.11 2.39
C PRO A 650 -16.76 8.95 2.60
N TYR A 651 -16.16 7.81 2.87
CA TYR A 651 -16.85 6.69 3.48
C TYR A 651 -16.71 6.80 5.00
N PHE A 652 -17.71 6.33 5.72
CA PHE A 652 -17.77 6.59 7.17
C PHE A 652 -16.62 5.93 7.94
N SER A 653 -16.26 4.69 7.61
CA SER A 653 -15.17 3.98 8.30
C SER A 653 -14.43 3.00 7.39
N SER A 654 -13.13 2.85 7.58
CA SER A 654 -12.35 1.82 6.88
C SER A 654 -12.66 0.43 7.42
N VAL A 655 -12.75 0.29 8.73
CA VAL A 655 -13.15 -0.95 9.39
C VAL A 655 -14.48 -0.74 10.10
N ARG A 656 -15.47 -1.54 9.77
CA ARG A 656 -16.73 -1.63 10.50
C ARG A 656 -16.80 -2.96 11.23
N MET A 657 -17.03 -2.93 12.53
CA MET A 657 -17.12 -4.14 13.32
C MET A 657 -18.36 -4.18 14.21
N ARG A 658 -18.78 -5.38 14.54
CA ARG A 658 -19.92 -5.66 15.41
C ARG A 658 -19.66 -6.91 16.23
N ASN A 659 -19.88 -6.83 17.55
CA ASN A 659 -19.75 -7.96 18.48
C ASN A 659 -18.36 -8.63 18.44
N CYS A 660 -17.30 -7.84 18.22
CA CYS A 660 -15.93 -8.34 18.15
C CYS A 660 -15.21 -8.19 19.49
N ARG A 661 -14.22 -9.06 19.75
CA ARG A 661 -13.36 -9.03 20.93
C ARG A 661 -12.04 -9.73 20.69
N ASP A 662 -11.08 -9.43 21.55
CA ASP A 662 -9.75 -10.02 21.49
C ASP A 662 -9.11 -9.85 20.12
N LEU A 663 -9.21 -8.62 19.54
CA LEU A 663 -8.57 -8.27 18.29
C LEU A 663 -7.38 -7.33 18.54
N GLU A 664 -6.34 -7.48 17.72
CA GLU A 664 -5.25 -6.50 17.63
C GLU A 664 -5.13 -5.98 16.19
N PHE A 665 -5.07 -4.66 16.07
CA PHE A 665 -4.69 -3.99 14.83
C PHE A 665 -3.32 -3.35 15.05
N LEU A 666 -2.36 -3.71 14.21
CA LEU A 666 -0.95 -3.33 14.32
C LEU A 666 -0.53 -2.63 13.03
N ASN A 667 0.02 -1.42 13.14
CA ASN A 667 0.40 -0.60 12.00
C ASN A 667 -0.76 -0.41 11.00
N VAL A 668 -1.82 0.25 11.47
CA VAL A 668 -2.97 0.64 10.63
C VAL A 668 -2.62 1.87 9.84
N HIS A 669 -2.81 1.82 8.53
CA HIS A 669 -2.58 2.93 7.63
C HIS A 669 -3.81 3.19 6.75
N ASN A 670 -4.47 4.31 6.99
CA ASN A 670 -5.56 4.80 6.14
C ASN A 670 -5.02 5.91 5.25
N PHE A 671 -4.96 5.63 3.97
CA PHE A 671 -4.44 6.56 2.98
C PHE A 671 -5.47 6.90 1.91
N ALA A 672 -5.51 8.13 1.53
CA ALA A 672 -6.31 8.60 0.42
C ALA A 672 -5.52 9.57 -0.44
N GLN A 673 -5.58 9.39 -1.74
CA GLN A 673 -5.02 10.37 -2.68
C GLN A 673 -5.86 11.65 -2.73
N VAL A 674 -7.11 11.56 -2.33
CA VAL A 674 -8.04 12.70 -2.23
C VAL A 674 -8.45 12.86 -0.78
N LYS A 675 -8.55 14.09 -0.36
CA LYS A 675 -9.01 14.50 0.96
C LYS A 675 -10.31 13.80 1.38
N TYR A 676 -10.38 13.36 2.64
CA TYR A 676 -11.62 12.88 3.28
C TYR A 676 -12.24 11.63 2.68
N THR A 677 -11.47 10.69 2.21
CA THR A 677 -12.04 9.50 1.59
C THR A 677 -12.47 8.43 2.60
N ASN A 678 -11.84 8.38 3.78
CA ASN A 678 -12.34 7.67 4.95
C ASN A 678 -12.45 8.64 6.12
N ASP A 679 -13.62 8.70 6.74
CA ASP A 679 -13.83 9.65 7.84
C ASP A 679 -13.12 9.17 9.11
N ILE A 680 -13.27 7.91 9.47
CA ILE A 680 -12.62 7.29 10.64
C ILE A 680 -11.97 5.95 10.27
N SER A 681 -11.04 5.50 11.11
CA SER A 681 -10.37 4.22 10.89
C SER A 681 -11.25 3.03 11.26
N VAL A 682 -11.75 2.99 12.48
CA VAL A 682 -12.54 1.84 12.97
C VAL A 682 -13.84 2.34 13.60
N TYR A 683 -14.94 1.69 13.29
CA TYR A 683 -16.24 1.90 13.90
C TYR A 683 -16.76 0.61 14.53
N ASP A 684 -16.91 0.60 15.84
CA ASP A 684 -17.66 -0.47 16.53
C ASP A 684 -19.13 -0.12 16.58
N GLN A 685 -19.91 -0.72 15.68
CA GLN A 685 -21.34 -0.48 15.54
C GLN A 685 -22.13 -0.98 16.77
N SER A 686 -21.68 -2.02 17.44
CA SER A 686 -22.36 -2.56 18.61
C SER A 686 -22.26 -1.68 19.85
N LYS A 687 -21.22 -0.86 19.90
CA LYS A 687 -20.93 0.04 21.03
C LYS A 687 -21.07 1.52 20.70
N GLY A 688 -21.18 1.87 19.40
CA GLY A 688 -21.21 3.23 18.93
C GLY A 688 -19.87 3.96 19.13
N ILE A 689 -18.74 3.26 19.02
CA ILE A 689 -17.40 3.83 19.24
C ILE A 689 -16.74 4.12 17.93
N GLU A 690 -16.20 5.35 17.78
CA GLU A 690 -15.39 5.80 16.67
C GLU A 690 -13.91 5.84 17.06
N VAL A 691 -13.05 5.16 16.31
CA VAL A 691 -11.59 5.31 16.36
C VAL A 691 -11.18 6.18 15.18
N ARG A 692 -10.81 7.42 15.47
CA ARG A 692 -10.60 8.47 14.47
C ARG A 692 -9.20 8.57 13.89
N PRO A 693 -8.10 8.28 14.63
CA PRO A 693 -6.76 8.33 14.04
C PRO A 693 -6.65 7.44 12.81
N TRP A 694 -6.07 7.98 11.74
CA TRP A 694 -5.86 7.23 10.49
C TRP A 694 -4.62 6.36 10.52
N GLU A 695 -3.68 6.69 11.40
CA GLU A 695 -2.46 5.93 11.63
C GLU A 695 -2.45 5.45 13.07
N LEU A 696 -2.14 4.19 13.29
CA LEU A 696 -2.03 3.60 14.61
C LEU A 696 -0.98 2.49 14.60
N ALA A 697 0.05 2.61 15.42
CA ALA A 697 0.99 1.53 15.66
C ALA A 697 0.31 0.32 16.33
N LYS A 698 -0.65 0.61 17.23
CA LYS A 698 -1.43 -0.44 17.89
C LYS A 698 -2.81 0.03 18.33
N LEU A 699 -3.80 -0.81 18.04
CA LEU A 699 -5.16 -0.72 18.61
C LEU A 699 -5.57 -2.09 19.12
N THR A 700 -6.05 -2.17 20.37
CA THR A 700 -6.58 -3.40 20.95
C THR A 700 -8.10 -3.31 21.10
N VAL A 701 -8.81 -4.36 20.72
CA VAL A 701 -10.26 -4.53 20.92
C VAL A 701 -10.46 -5.60 21.98
N THR A 702 -10.82 -5.20 23.17
CA THR A 702 -10.96 -6.13 24.31
C THR A 702 -12.33 -6.80 24.37
N GLY A 703 -13.33 -6.19 23.75
CA GLY A 703 -14.74 -6.55 23.89
C GLY A 703 -15.38 -6.03 25.20
N LYS A 704 -14.63 -5.36 26.05
CA LYS A 704 -15.07 -4.84 27.37
C LYS A 704 -15.21 -3.32 27.40
N GLU A 705 -15.02 -2.65 26.28
CA GLU A 705 -15.08 -1.20 26.17
C GLU A 705 -16.48 -0.68 26.53
N ASN A 706 -16.51 0.53 27.07
CA ASN A 706 -17.75 1.20 27.42
C ASN A 706 -18.50 1.64 26.15
N SER A 707 -19.78 1.41 26.10
CA SER A 707 -20.62 1.86 24.99
C SER A 707 -20.64 3.40 24.90
N ASN A 708 -20.85 3.91 23.69
CA ASN A 708 -21.01 5.33 23.40
C ASN A 708 -19.78 6.22 23.69
N TYR A 709 -18.57 5.66 23.70
CA TYR A 709 -17.37 6.48 23.71
C TYR A 709 -17.31 7.30 22.39
N GLY A 710 -17.01 8.59 22.51
CA GLY A 710 -17.00 9.52 21.37
C GLY A 710 -18.32 10.22 21.11
N THR A 711 -19.46 9.66 21.51
CA THR A 711 -20.75 10.27 21.27
C THR A 711 -21.43 10.87 22.50
N SER A 712 -21.13 10.39 23.73
CA SER A 712 -21.71 11.01 24.93
C SER A 712 -21.34 10.38 26.28
N ALA A 713 -20.91 9.16 26.40
CA ALA A 713 -20.83 8.49 27.71
C ALA A 713 -19.69 9.00 28.61
N LYS A 714 -18.60 9.54 27.99
CA LYS A 714 -17.55 10.27 28.74
C LYS A 714 -17.72 11.79 28.65
N GLY A 715 -18.84 12.27 28.08
CA GLY A 715 -19.12 13.67 27.84
C GLY A 715 -18.30 14.24 26.68
N THR A 716 -18.84 15.23 26.04
CA THR A 716 -18.10 16.07 25.08
C THR A 716 -17.86 17.43 25.70
N ASP A 717 -16.75 18.06 25.33
CA ASP A 717 -16.40 19.39 25.79
C ASP A 717 -17.04 20.46 24.85
N ALA A 718 -17.57 20.03 23.72
CA ALA A 718 -18.17 20.87 22.69
C ALA A 718 -19.68 20.63 22.55
N VAL A 719 -20.43 21.72 22.37
CA VAL A 719 -21.89 21.74 22.22
C VAL A 719 -22.27 22.03 20.78
N LYS A 720 -23.17 21.24 20.21
CA LYS A 720 -23.67 21.45 18.85
C LYS A 720 -24.55 22.70 18.78
N ILE A 721 -24.26 23.61 17.84
CA ILE A 721 -25.00 24.87 17.61
C ILE A 721 -25.71 24.88 16.26
N ALA A 722 -25.26 24.10 15.27
CA ALA A 722 -25.91 23.92 13.99
C ALA A 722 -25.65 22.53 13.44
N GLY A 723 -26.48 22.04 12.54
CA GLY A 723 -26.34 20.69 11.98
C GLY A 723 -27.05 20.48 10.65
N ASP A 724 -27.16 19.22 10.23
CA ASP A 724 -27.74 18.75 8.98
C ASP A 724 -26.94 19.17 7.73
N PHE A 725 -25.61 19.17 7.86
CA PHE A 725 -24.68 19.39 6.76
C PHE A 725 -24.20 18.03 6.20
N GLU A 726 -23.87 18.02 4.91
CA GLU A 726 -23.21 16.84 4.29
C GLU A 726 -21.77 16.72 4.76
N PHE A 727 -21.05 17.86 4.75
CA PHE A 727 -19.69 17.94 5.29
C PHE A 727 -19.32 19.41 5.54
N ALA A 728 -19.43 19.82 6.80
CA ALA A 728 -19.04 21.17 7.22
C ALA A 728 -17.51 21.29 7.21
N GLU A 729 -17.01 22.20 6.39
CA GLU A 729 -15.57 22.49 6.25
C GLU A 729 -15.38 24.01 6.08
N GLY A 730 -14.20 24.49 6.39
CA GLY A 730 -13.88 25.92 6.34
C GLY A 730 -14.70 26.73 7.35
N ILE A 731 -14.06 27.36 8.29
CA ILE A 731 -14.74 28.17 9.31
C ILE A 731 -13.98 29.47 9.57
N ALA A 732 -14.69 30.57 9.69
CA ALA A 732 -14.15 31.89 10.04
C ALA A 732 -15.17 32.66 10.84
N HIS A 733 -14.75 33.78 11.45
CA HIS A 733 -15.62 34.70 12.16
C HIS A 733 -15.44 36.15 11.68
N ASP A 734 -16.49 36.98 11.77
CA ASP A 734 -16.39 38.41 11.58
C ASP A 734 -16.08 39.14 12.90
N SER A 735 -15.99 40.48 12.81
CA SER A 735 -15.74 41.33 13.97
C SER A 735 -16.90 41.36 14.99
N LYS A 736 -18.09 40.90 14.61
CA LYS A 736 -19.32 40.86 15.43
C LYS A 736 -19.53 39.48 16.06
N GLY A 737 -18.71 38.50 15.72
CA GLY A 737 -18.79 37.11 16.21
C GLY A 737 -19.82 36.26 15.47
N ASN A 738 -20.21 36.63 14.27
CA ASN A 738 -20.89 35.72 13.37
C ASN A 738 -19.90 34.72 12.84
N ILE A 739 -20.32 33.46 12.72
CA ILE A 739 -19.50 32.35 12.29
C ILE A 739 -19.92 31.95 10.87
N TYR A 740 -18.98 31.97 9.95
CA TYR A 740 -19.16 31.57 8.56
C TYR A 740 -18.47 30.25 8.30
N PHE A 741 -19.09 29.37 7.53
CA PHE A 741 -18.56 28.08 7.17
C PHE A 741 -19.11 27.57 5.84
N CYS A 742 -18.42 26.61 5.26
CA CYS A 742 -18.80 26.00 3.99
C CYS A 742 -19.36 24.58 4.20
N ASP A 743 -20.35 24.20 3.38
CA ASP A 743 -20.62 22.83 3.03
C ASP A 743 -20.19 22.62 1.58
N GLY A 744 -18.98 22.11 1.39
CA GLY A 744 -18.40 21.98 0.06
C GLY A 744 -19.12 20.97 -0.84
N ARG A 745 -19.89 20.04 -0.26
CA ARG A 745 -20.66 19.06 -1.02
C ARG A 745 -21.96 19.62 -1.52
N LEU A 746 -22.63 20.36 -0.70
CA LEU A 746 -23.84 21.10 -1.07
C LEU A 746 -23.51 22.39 -1.83
N ARG A 747 -22.21 22.78 -1.90
CA ARG A 747 -21.72 24.01 -2.54
C ARG A 747 -22.33 25.28 -1.92
N ARG A 748 -22.48 25.29 -0.58
CA ARG A 748 -23.15 26.33 0.17
C ARG A 748 -22.21 26.99 1.15
N ILE A 749 -22.50 28.29 1.42
CA ILE A 749 -21.89 29.08 2.49
C ILE A 749 -22.97 29.44 3.46
N TYR A 750 -22.73 29.19 4.72
CA TYR A 750 -23.66 29.50 5.80
C TYR A 750 -23.08 30.52 6.76
N ARG A 751 -23.98 31.25 7.44
CA ARG A 751 -23.67 32.06 8.61
C ARG A 751 -24.45 31.53 9.81
N TRP A 752 -23.80 31.36 10.92
CA TRP A 752 -24.43 31.20 12.21
C TRP A 752 -24.18 32.44 13.06
N SER A 753 -25.22 32.98 13.64
CA SER A 753 -25.17 34.18 14.50
C SER A 753 -25.72 33.84 15.88
N PRO A 754 -25.10 34.30 16.98
CA PRO A 754 -25.65 34.11 18.32
C PRO A 754 -27.08 34.68 18.49
N SER A 755 -27.44 35.69 17.74
CA SER A 755 -28.74 36.37 17.83
C SER A 755 -29.79 35.86 16.84
N GLN A 756 -29.37 35.37 15.67
CA GLN A 756 -30.28 35.02 14.56
C GLN A 756 -30.27 33.53 14.20
N GLY A 757 -29.33 32.77 14.77
CA GLY A 757 -29.15 31.38 14.40
C GLY A 757 -28.52 31.17 13.02
N LEU A 758 -28.85 30.05 12.36
CA LEU A 758 -28.31 29.64 11.08
C LEU A 758 -29.02 30.33 9.91
N SER A 759 -28.25 30.83 8.94
CA SER A 759 -28.75 31.37 7.67
C SER A 759 -27.88 30.93 6.51
N LEU A 760 -28.48 30.67 5.33
CA LEU A 760 -27.80 30.45 4.09
C LEU A 760 -27.35 31.82 3.53
N ILE A 761 -26.05 31.93 3.22
CA ILE A 761 -25.50 33.15 2.60
C ILE A 761 -25.38 32.99 1.10
N ALA A 762 -24.87 31.87 0.63
CA ALA A 762 -24.63 31.65 -0.79
C ALA A 762 -24.80 30.20 -1.19
N ASP A 763 -25.32 29.99 -2.40
CA ASP A 763 -25.53 28.68 -3.04
C ASP A 763 -24.95 28.75 -4.46
N PHE A 764 -23.67 28.46 -4.60
CA PHE A 764 -22.95 28.63 -5.84
C PHE A 764 -22.79 27.33 -6.62
N PRO A 765 -22.61 27.37 -7.97
CA PRO A 765 -22.31 26.19 -8.75
C PRO A 765 -20.88 25.66 -8.51
N TRP A 766 -20.04 26.39 -7.78
CA TRP A 766 -18.65 26.02 -7.48
C TRP A 766 -18.51 25.50 -6.06
N LYS A 767 -17.56 24.62 -5.86
CA LYS A 767 -17.28 24.09 -4.53
C LYS A 767 -16.47 25.09 -3.70
N PRO A 768 -17.01 25.69 -2.64
CA PRO A 768 -16.22 26.47 -1.70
C PRO A 768 -15.27 25.54 -0.96
N ASN A 769 -14.01 25.92 -0.84
CA ASN A 769 -12.98 25.06 -0.27
C ASN A 769 -12.43 25.58 1.05
N SER A 770 -12.23 26.89 1.15
CA SER A 770 -11.86 27.55 2.41
C SER A 770 -12.48 28.93 2.52
N ILE A 771 -12.65 29.40 3.74
CA ILE A 771 -13.28 30.68 4.04
C ILE A 771 -12.46 31.44 5.09
N GLY A 772 -12.36 32.76 4.92
CA GLY A 772 -11.81 33.71 5.86
C GLY A 772 -12.66 34.98 5.86
N VAL A 773 -12.29 35.94 6.70
CA VAL A 773 -12.96 37.23 6.77
C VAL A 773 -11.92 38.33 6.77
N ASP A 774 -12.11 39.38 5.98
CA ASP A 774 -11.23 40.53 5.93
C ASP A 774 -11.52 41.54 7.05
N THR A 775 -10.78 42.64 7.09
CA THR A 775 -10.92 43.71 8.08
C THR A 775 -12.18 44.53 7.92
N GLU A 776 -12.90 44.38 6.81
CA GLU A 776 -14.17 45.08 6.50
C GLU A 776 -15.39 44.15 6.65
N ASP A 777 -15.19 42.99 7.25
CA ASP A 777 -16.16 41.88 7.43
C ASP A 777 -16.64 41.24 6.11
N ASN A 778 -15.92 41.38 5.00
CA ASN A 778 -16.20 40.63 3.78
C ASN A 778 -15.63 39.21 3.87
N LEU A 779 -16.34 38.26 3.26
CA LEU A 779 -15.87 36.90 3.16
C LEU A 779 -14.77 36.77 2.10
N LEU A 780 -13.73 36.09 2.43
CA LEU A 780 -12.66 35.67 1.52
C LEU A 780 -12.82 34.17 1.26
N VAL A 781 -13.23 33.81 0.05
CA VAL A 781 -13.59 32.42 -0.25
C VAL A 781 -12.72 31.90 -1.38
N THR A 782 -12.15 30.73 -1.17
CA THR A 782 -11.50 29.97 -2.25
C THR A 782 -12.45 28.90 -2.76
N PHE A 783 -12.56 28.78 -4.06
CA PHE A 783 -13.38 27.80 -4.75
C PHE A 783 -12.50 26.80 -5.49
N ARG A 784 -12.85 25.54 -5.37
CA ARG A 784 -12.31 24.50 -6.20
C ARG A 784 -13.28 24.21 -7.34
N TYR A 785 -12.80 24.37 -8.56
CA TYR A 785 -13.51 23.92 -9.74
C TYR A 785 -13.01 22.57 -10.17
N ASP A 786 -13.86 21.56 -10.04
CA ASP A 786 -13.64 20.22 -10.55
C ASP A 786 -14.49 20.00 -11.80
N SER A 787 -13.87 19.38 -12.81
CA SER A 787 -14.63 18.93 -13.97
C SER A 787 -15.63 17.85 -13.57
N GLN A 788 -16.86 17.98 -14.04
CA GLN A 788 -17.87 16.96 -13.82
C GLN A 788 -17.67 15.78 -14.81
N PRO A 789 -17.91 14.53 -14.39
CA PRO A 789 -17.94 13.41 -15.33
C PRO A 789 -18.93 13.68 -16.48
N GLY A 790 -18.49 13.48 -17.70
CA GLY A 790 -19.31 13.68 -18.90
C GLY A 790 -19.04 14.96 -19.70
N PHE A 791 -18.24 15.89 -19.20
CA PHE A 791 -17.76 17.06 -19.94
C PHE A 791 -16.41 16.77 -20.59
N ASN A 792 -16.31 17.04 -21.91
CA ASN A 792 -15.17 16.59 -22.70
C ASN A 792 -13.87 17.38 -22.53
N ASP A 793 -13.92 18.61 -22.05
CA ASP A 793 -12.72 19.40 -21.76
C ASP A 793 -12.99 20.44 -20.66
N PRO A 794 -12.96 20.01 -19.42
CA PRO A 794 -13.40 20.84 -18.30
C PRO A 794 -12.46 21.99 -17.95
N ILE A 795 -11.17 21.84 -18.23
CA ILE A 795 -10.16 22.84 -17.84
C ILE A 795 -10.18 24.04 -18.78
N LYS A 796 -10.52 23.81 -20.06
CA LYS A 796 -10.60 24.89 -21.06
C LYS A 796 -11.94 25.61 -21.07
N ALA A 797 -12.98 25.01 -20.49
CA ALA A 797 -14.34 25.50 -20.62
C ALA A 797 -14.75 26.54 -19.59
N VAL A 798 -14.03 26.70 -18.47
CA VAL A 798 -14.43 27.64 -17.43
C VAL A 798 -13.27 28.53 -17.03
N THR A 799 -13.15 29.60 -17.71
CA THR A 799 -12.59 30.83 -17.15
C THR A 799 -13.78 31.60 -16.59
N LEU A 800 -13.85 31.70 -15.26
CA LEU A 800 -14.71 32.70 -14.68
C LEU A 800 -14.23 34.06 -15.20
N PRO A 801 -15.13 34.95 -15.61
CA PRO A 801 -14.73 36.27 -16.05
C PRO A 801 -13.85 36.93 -14.98
N ASP A 802 -12.71 37.45 -15.41
CA ASP A 802 -11.76 38.21 -14.61
C ASP A 802 -10.98 37.41 -13.52
N ALA A 803 -11.17 36.09 -13.43
CA ALA A 803 -10.42 35.29 -12.50
C ALA A 803 -9.01 34.94 -13.03
N LYS A 804 -7.98 35.38 -12.34
CA LYS A 804 -6.59 34.92 -12.53
C LYS A 804 -6.37 33.63 -11.70
N GLY A 805 -6.99 32.55 -12.14
CA GLY A 805 -6.88 31.26 -11.49
C GLY A 805 -5.60 30.53 -11.88
N THR A 806 -5.12 29.66 -11.00
CA THR A 806 -4.05 28.72 -11.27
C THR A 806 -4.67 27.36 -11.62
N SER A 807 -4.34 26.85 -12.80
CA SER A 807 -4.83 25.55 -13.25
C SER A 807 -3.82 24.45 -12.88
N PHE A 808 -4.31 23.32 -12.41
CA PHE A 808 -3.53 22.15 -12.03
C PHE A 808 -4.01 20.95 -12.82
N SER A 809 -3.08 20.18 -13.36
CA SER A 809 -3.39 18.88 -13.95
C SER A 809 -3.29 17.82 -12.84
N GLY A 810 -4.39 17.12 -12.59
CA GLY A 810 -4.43 16.00 -11.67
C GLY A 810 -4.16 14.66 -12.36
N TRP A 811 -4.00 13.61 -11.58
CA TRP A 811 -3.86 12.25 -12.07
C TRP A 811 -5.08 11.84 -12.90
N GLY A 812 -4.88 11.24 -14.06
CA GLY A 812 -5.95 10.75 -14.91
C GLY A 812 -6.78 11.81 -15.65
N ASN A 813 -6.22 12.98 -15.96
CA ASN A 813 -6.88 14.10 -16.67
C ASN A 813 -7.96 14.86 -15.87
N SER A 814 -8.05 14.65 -14.56
CA SER A 814 -8.88 15.50 -13.69
C SER A 814 -8.08 16.73 -13.27
N GLY A 815 -8.03 17.75 -14.09
CA GLY A 815 -7.54 19.06 -13.67
C GLY A 815 -8.58 19.75 -12.79
N PHE A 816 -8.12 20.57 -11.85
CA PHE A 816 -8.98 21.51 -11.14
C PHE A 816 -8.31 22.87 -11.07
N SER A 817 -9.11 23.89 -10.91
CA SER A 817 -8.65 25.26 -10.70
C SER A 817 -9.06 25.72 -9.31
N VAL A 818 -8.21 26.47 -8.65
CA VAL A 818 -8.54 27.18 -7.41
C VAL A 818 -8.66 28.65 -7.73
N LEU A 819 -9.76 29.23 -7.33
CA LEU A 819 -10.12 30.63 -7.55
C LEU A 819 -10.43 31.26 -6.20
N ALA A 820 -10.07 32.52 -6.01
CA ALA A 820 -10.32 33.25 -4.79
C ALA A 820 -11.17 34.48 -5.04
N TYR A 821 -12.13 34.72 -4.17
CA TYR A 821 -13.08 35.84 -4.26
C TYR A 821 -13.31 36.53 -2.91
N THR A 822 -13.60 37.82 -2.95
CA THR A 822 -14.24 38.55 -1.84
C THR A 822 -15.72 38.63 -2.09
N ILE A 823 -16.51 38.48 -1.03
CA ILE A 823 -17.99 38.51 -1.06
C ILE A 823 -18.48 39.29 0.16
N ASP A 824 -19.32 40.30 -0.06
CA ASP A 824 -20.07 40.93 1.04
C ASP A 824 -21.19 39.97 1.49
N PRO A 825 -21.20 39.49 2.75
CA PRO A 825 -22.20 38.53 3.22
C PRO A 825 -23.62 39.11 3.28
N GLU A 826 -23.78 40.42 3.21
CA GLU A 826 -25.11 41.11 3.18
C GLU A 826 -25.63 41.28 1.74
N ASP A 827 -24.76 41.18 0.72
CA ASP A 827 -25.10 41.25 -0.70
C ASP A 827 -24.27 40.25 -1.53
N PRO A 828 -24.43 38.97 -1.29
CA PRO A 828 -23.49 37.96 -1.80
C PRO A 828 -23.55 37.76 -3.32
N GLU A 829 -24.68 38.05 -3.98
CA GLU A 829 -24.83 37.83 -5.41
C GLU A 829 -24.18 38.95 -6.25
N ASP A 830 -24.26 40.17 -5.83
CA ASP A 830 -23.79 41.32 -6.61
C ASP A 830 -22.40 41.82 -6.17
N SER A 831 -21.86 41.32 -5.05
CA SER A 831 -20.58 41.77 -4.49
C SER A 831 -19.36 40.97 -4.88
N ILE A 832 -19.51 39.84 -5.62
CA ILE A 832 -18.41 38.93 -5.93
C ILE A 832 -17.32 39.64 -6.72
N LYS A 833 -16.10 39.70 -6.14
CA LYS A 833 -14.91 40.24 -6.80
C LYS A 833 -13.75 39.25 -6.73
N ALA A 834 -13.09 39.01 -7.87
CA ALA A 834 -11.94 38.16 -7.93
C ALA A 834 -10.73 38.71 -7.16
N LEU A 835 -10.04 37.86 -6.43
CA LEU A 835 -8.80 38.18 -5.74
C LEU A 835 -7.60 37.60 -6.50
N GLU A 836 -6.49 38.33 -6.46
CA GLU A 836 -5.24 37.86 -7.05
C GLU A 836 -4.50 36.93 -6.10
N LEU A 837 -4.12 35.73 -6.61
CA LEU A 837 -3.30 34.79 -5.87
C LEU A 837 -1.82 35.08 -6.07
N VAL A 838 -1.03 34.94 -5.01
CA VAL A 838 0.44 35.08 -5.10
C VAL A 838 1.03 34.03 -6.07
N PRO A 839 1.99 34.38 -6.92
CA PRO A 839 2.61 33.45 -7.85
C PRO A 839 3.20 32.20 -7.19
N MET A 840 2.94 31.04 -7.75
CA MET A 840 3.33 29.72 -7.24
C MET A 840 4.85 29.53 -7.00
N GLY A 841 5.71 30.33 -7.64
CA GLY A 841 7.16 30.23 -7.48
C GLY A 841 7.67 30.49 -6.06
N GLN A 842 6.99 31.31 -5.29
CA GLN A 842 7.35 31.60 -3.89
C GLN A 842 7.01 30.41 -2.97
N VAL A 843 5.88 29.79 -3.20
CA VAL A 843 5.44 28.59 -2.46
C VAL A 843 6.36 27.39 -2.73
N LYS A 844 6.84 27.26 -3.97
CA LYS A 844 7.76 26.19 -4.39
C LYS A 844 9.09 26.17 -3.63
N ASN A 845 9.60 27.34 -3.28
CA ASN A 845 10.85 27.45 -2.55
C ASN A 845 10.73 27.03 -1.08
N ILE A 846 9.55 27.19 -0.48
CA ILE A 846 9.27 26.81 0.90
C ILE A 846 9.14 25.29 1.05
N ALA A 847 8.42 24.64 0.15
CA ALA A 847 8.35 23.19 0.17
C ALA A 847 9.72 22.53 -0.07
N LYS A 848 10.56 23.14 -0.90
CA LYS A 848 11.93 22.68 -1.13
C LYS A 848 12.82 22.81 0.11
N ALA A 849 12.52 23.77 1.00
CA ALA A 849 13.19 23.92 2.28
C ALA A 849 12.68 22.93 3.33
N LEU A 850 11.37 22.56 3.29
CA LEU A 850 10.76 21.53 4.15
C LEU A 850 11.29 20.13 3.86
N TYR A 851 11.53 19.83 2.58
CA TYR A 851 11.91 18.51 2.10
C TYR A 851 13.19 18.55 1.30
N PRO A 852 14.35 18.87 1.95
CA PRO A 852 15.63 19.04 1.27
C PRO A 852 16.13 17.77 0.57
N SER A 853 15.63 16.60 0.93
CA SER A 853 16.05 15.30 0.41
C SER A 853 15.34 14.83 -0.85
N ASN A 854 14.56 15.65 -1.53
CA ASN A 854 13.66 15.22 -2.61
C ASN A 854 12.57 14.23 -2.15
N ARG A 855 12.27 14.17 -0.87
CA ARG A 855 11.27 13.26 -0.28
C ARG A 855 9.97 13.24 -1.04
N TRP A 856 9.49 14.39 -1.43
CA TRP A 856 8.29 14.54 -2.22
C TRP A 856 8.47 14.20 -3.72
N ARG A 857 9.71 14.18 -4.26
CA ARG A 857 10.01 13.67 -5.61
C ARG A 857 9.99 12.15 -5.65
N ASP A 858 10.50 11.50 -4.62
CA ASP A 858 10.49 10.04 -4.52
C ASP A 858 9.05 9.53 -4.37
N PHE A 859 8.21 10.35 -3.81
CA PHE A 859 6.77 10.13 -3.67
C PHE A 859 6.02 10.23 -4.99
N HIS A 860 6.45 11.12 -5.87
CA HIS A 860 5.82 11.46 -7.14
C HIS A 860 6.61 10.95 -8.35
N ASP A 861 7.29 9.82 -8.27
CA ASP A 861 7.87 9.14 -9.43
C ASP A 861 6.82 8.88 -10.53
N PHE A 862 5.55 9.09 -10.20
CA PHE A 862 4.43 8.96 -11.12
C PHE A 862 4.14 10.19 -11.97
N ASN A 863 4.43 11.39 -11.52
CA ASN A 863 4.14 12.56 -12.34
C ASN A 863 4.71 13.84 -11.73
N GLU A 864 5.75 14.41 -12.30
CA GLU A 864 6.23 15.74 -11.95
C GLU A 864 5.15 16.84 -12.08
N SER A 865 4.01 16.53 -12.73
CA SER A 865 2.89 17.45 -12.95
C SER A 865 1.83 17.47 -11.84
N VAL A 866 1.85 16.53 -10.90
CA VAL A 866 0.89 16.46 -9.76
C VAL A 866 1.25 17.40 -8.61
N VAL A 867 2.26 18.16 -8.78
CA VAL A 867 3.05 18.86 -7.76
C VAL A 867 2.32 19.94 -6.97
N TYR A 868 1.22 20.47 -7.44
CA TYR A 868 0.61 21.64 -6.82
C TYR A 868 -0.90 21.56 -6.81
N ARG A 869 -1.44 21.17 -5.68
CA ARG A 869 -2.84 21.38 -5.36
C ARG A 869 -2.89 22.39 -4.21
N PRO A 870 -3.07 23.69 -4.45
CA PRO A 870 -3.30 24.64 -3.37
C PRO A 870 -4.70 24.40 -2.81
N GLU A 871 -4.81 23.43 -1.95
CA GLU A 871 -6.03 23.16 -1.21
C GLU A 871 -6.12 24.04 0.02
N LYS A 872 -5.02 24.73 0.36
CA LYS A 872 -4.94 25.72 1.42
C LYS A 872 -4.47 27.06 0.91
N CYS A 873 -5.12 28.05 1.39
CA CYS A 873 -4.67 29.43 1.24
C CYS A 873 -4.56 30.06 2.62
N PHE A 874 -3.71 31.05 2.76
CA PHE A 874 -3.72 31.92 3.91
C PHE A 874 -3.76 33.38 3.51
N LEU A 875 -4.27 34.20 4.40
CA LEU A 875 -4.38 35.64 4.22
C LEU A 875 -3.07 36.30 4.72
N ALA A 876 -2.44 37.08 3.86
CA ALA A 876 -1.27 37.85 4.24
C ALA A 876 -1.63 38.94 5.26
N PRO A 877 -0.65 39.50 5.99
CA PRO A 877 -0.88 40.55 6.97
C PRO A 877 -1.52 41.83 6.42
N ASP A 878 -1.46 42.04 5.10
CA ASP A 878 -2.13 43.16 4.44
C ASP A 878 -3.68 43.04 4.39
N GLY A 879 -4.22 41.88 4.79
CA GLY A 879 -5.65 41.58 4.78
C GLY A 879 -6.28 41.46 3.39
N LYS A 880 -5.49 41.40 2.33
CA LYS A 880 -5.96 41.39 0.93
C LYS A 880 -5.34 40.34 0.07
N THR A 881 -4.09 39.97 0.31
CA THR A 881 -3.34 39.02 -0.52
C THR A 881 -3.58 37.60 -0.03
N ILE A 882 -4.03 36.71 -0.93
CA ILE A 882 -4.19 35.28 -0.65
C ILE A 882 -2.98 34.56 -1.21
N ILE A 883 -2.33 33.77 -0.35
CA ILE A 883 -1.16 32.97 -0.68
C ILE A 883 -1.56 31.51 -0.69
N PRO A 884 -1.61 30.83 -1.86
CA PRO A 884 -1.90 29.41 -1.94
C PRO A 884 -0.73 28.62 -1.39
N GLN A 885 -1.03 27.61 -0.60
CA GLN A 885 -0.04 26.66 -0.09
C GLN A 885 0.04 25.43 -0.97
N GLN A 886 1.16 24.72 -0.86
CA GLN A 886 1.39 23.52 -1.62
C GLN A 886 0.54 22.35 -1.13
N TYR A 887 0.39 21.37 -1.99
CA TYR A 887 -0.35 20.13 -1.77
C TYR A 887 0.01 19.42 -0.46
N ASP A 888 1.29 19.36 -0.12
CA ASP A 888 1.78 18.62 1.05
C ASP A 888 1.48 19.33 2.40
N LEU A 889 0.98 20.55 2.34
CA LEU A 889 0.57 21.32 3.51
C LEU A 889 -0.95 21.45 3.59
N ALA A 890 -1.68 20.61 2.90
CA ALA A 890 -2.93 21.02 2.26
C ALA A 890 -4.20 20.44 2.82
N ARG A 891 -4.31 20.08 4.07
CA ARG A 891 -5.59 19.59 4.58
C ARG A 891 -6.39 20.57 5.43
N CYS A 892 -6.06 21.85 5.41
CA CYS A 892 -6.85 22.87 6.08
C CYS A 892 -7.90 23.45 5.14
N SER A 893 -9.14 23.43 5.54
CA SER A 893 -10.24 24.00 4.79
C SER A 893 -10.57 25.43 5.19
N SER A 894 -9.78 26.05 6.07
CA SER A 894 -9.93 27.46 6.45
C SER A 894 -8.80 28.29 5.89
N LEU A 895 -9.08 29.55 5.58
CA LEU A 895 -8.03 30.55 5.38
C LEU A 895 -7.32 30.77 6.71
N LEU A 896 -6.04 30.50 6.72
CA LEU A 896 -5.24 30.68 7.93
C LEU A 896 -4.88 32.15 8.06
N GLU A 897 -5.19 32.74 9.19
CA GLU A 897 -4.80 34.12 9.47
C GLU A 897 -3.35 34.20 9.92
N ALA A 898 -2.57 35.04 9.27
CA ALA A 898 -1.27 35.42 9.77
C ALA A 898 -1.45 36.34 10.98
N ARG A 899 -1.39 35.82 12.18
CA ARG A 899 -1.21 36.68 13.36
C ARG A 899 0.18 37.34 13.30
N PRO A 900 0.42 38.52 13.97
CA PRO A 900 1.58 39.34 13.66
C PRO A 900 2.85 38.51 13.38
N GLY A 901 3.16 38.40 12.09
CA GLY A 901 4.33 37.72 11.59
C GLY A 901 4.38 36.19 11.66
N LYS A 902 3.31 35.45 12.03
CA LYS A 902 3.39 33.98 12.19
C LYS A 902 2.13 33.25 11.73
N ILE A 903 2.32 32.13 11.02
CA ILE A 903 1.26 31.21 10.60
C ILE A 903 1.53 29.81 11.16
N TYR A 904 0.46 29.10 11.47
CA TYR A 904 0.45 27.68 11.76
C TYR A 904 -0.35 26.92 10.69
N SER A 905 0.17 25.83 10.20
CA SER A 905 -0.49 25.01 9.18
C SER A 905 -0.25 23.53 9.43
N SER A 906 -1.30 22.74 9.39
CA SER A 906 -1.15 21.28 9.37
C SER A 906 -0.52 20.84 8.06
N SER A 907 0.32 19.83 8.11
CA SER A 907 0.83 19.13 6.94
C SER A 907 -0.21 18.15 6.39
N ASP A 908 0.14 17.51 5.27
CA ASP A 908 -0.70 16.51 4.64
C ASP A 908 -0.62 15.13 5.30
N ASP A 909 -1.14 14.12 4.60
CA ASP A 909 -1.21 12.72 5.01
C ASP A 909 0.12 12.07 5.39
N TYR A 910 1.22 12.63 4.93
CA TYR A 910 2.52 11.96 5.08
C TYR A 910 3.22 12.28 6.37
N ASP A 911 3.18 13.55 6.73
CA ASP A 911 3.91 14.01 7.89
C ASP A 911 3.03 14.22 9.10
N ARG A 912 1.74 14.48 8.91
CA ARG A 912 0.74 14.67 9.97
C ARG A 912 1.26 15.50 11.13
N LYS A 913 1.82 16.65 10.82
CA LYS A 913 2.40 17.59 11.76
C LYS A 913 1.85 18.99 11.55
N VAL A 914 1.98 19.86 12.52
CA VAL A 914 1.78 21.29 12.36
C VAL A 914 3.13 21.95 12.14
N VAL A 915 3.24 22.73 11.08
CA VAL A 915 4.37 23.58 10.79
C VAL A 915 4.04 25.04 11.11
N THR A 916 5.05 25.82 11.43
CA THR A 916 4.93 27.28 11.62
C THR A 916 5.90 28.00 10.72
N MET A 917 5.49 29.16 10.24
CA MET A 917 6.23 30.00 9.33
C MET A 917 6.13 31.46 9.77
N SER A 918 7.17 32.25 9.52
CA SER A 918 7.14 33.71 9.64
C SER A 918 6.63 34.31 8.34
N VAL A 919 5.79 35.35 8.45
CA VAL A 919 5.18 36.05 7.32
C VAL A 919 5.59 37.52 7.37
N ALA A 920 6.27 37.98 6.32
CA ALA A 920 6.61 39.37 6.14
C ALA A 920 5.37 40.20 5.73
N PRO A 921 5.36 41.52 5.88
CA PRO A 921 4.25 42.39 5.47
C PRO A 921 3.88 42.24 3.98
N ASP A 922 4.80 41.89 3.13
CA ASP A 922 4.57 41.65 1.70
C ASP A 922 4.10 40.19 1.40
N GLY A 923 3.82 39.39 2.42
CA GLY A 923 3.39 38.01 2.29
C GLY A 923 4.52 37.01 2.06
N THR A 924 5.79 37.43 2.10
CA THR A 924 6.93 36.48 1.96
C THR A 924 7.02 35.58 3.18
N LEU A 925 7.13 34.27 2.94
CA LEU A 925 7.23 33.24 3.97
C LEU A 925 8.70 32.90 4.25
N SER A 926 9.02 32.71 5.53
CA SER A 926 10.36 32.34 6.01
C SER A 926 10.28 31.50 7.29
N ASP A 927 11.42 31.04 7.80
CA ASP A 927 11.59 30.37 9.10
C ASP A 927 10.70 29.16 9.31
N LEU A 928 10.50 28.37 8.28
CA LEU A 928 9.67 27.17 8.34
C LEU A 928 10.22 26.18 9.36
N LYS A 929 9.40 25.80 10.31
CA LYS A 929 9.76 24.86 11.38
C LYS A 929 8.58 23.93 11.69
N THR A 930 8.88 22.70 12.07
CA THR A 930 7.89 21.85 12.73
C THR A 930 7.53 22.46 14.09
N PHE A 931 6.26 22.62 14.34
CA PHE A 931 5.73 23.07 15.62
C PHE A 931 5.42 21.88 16.52
N VAL A 932 4.57 20.96 16.07
CA VAL A 932 4.25 19.70 16.73
C VAL A 932 4.11 18.58 15.71
N GLU A 933 4.41 17.35 16.10
CA GLU A 933 4.38 16.16 15.23
C GLU A 933 2.98 15.53 15.14
N ARG A 934 1.95 16.35 15.30
CA ARG A 934 0.55 15.97 15.17
C ARG A 934 -0.22 17.06 14.44
N GLY A 935 -1.18 16.68 13.59
CA GLY A 935 -2.09 17.61 12.92
C GLY A 935 -2.63 17.03 11.61
N GLU A 936 -3.93 17.05 11.47
CA GLU A 936 -4.62 16.55 10.28
C GLU A 936 -5.28 17.68 9.49
N PHE A 937 -5.97 18.61 10.20
CA PHE A 937 -6.87 19.58 9.60
C PHE A 937 -6.64 21.00 10.08
N GLY A 938 -7.72 21.73 10.35
CA GLY A 938 -7.70 23.12 10.69
C GLY A 938 -6.89 23.45 11.95
N VAL A 939 -6.31 24.65 11.95
CA VAL A 939 -5.54 25.18 13.07
C VAL A 939 -6.03 26.60 13.37
N ALA A 940 -6.22 26.93 14.63
CA ALA A 940 -6.52 28.28 15.08
C ALA A 940 -5.65 28.66 16.27
N THR A 941 -5.57 29.95 16.57
CA THR A 941 -4.82 30.46 17.72
C THR A 941 -5.69 31.40 18.54
N ASP A 942 -5.56 31.39 19.87
CA ASP A 942 -6.19 32.37 20.74
C ASP A 942 -5.31 33.60 21.00
N ALA A 943 -5.83 34.54 21.78
CA ALA A 943 -5.12 35.78 22.11
C ALA A 943 -3.89 35.52 23.03
N ALA A 944 -3.86 34.45 23.78
CA ALA A 944 -2.73 34.04 24.59
C ALA A 944 -1.62 33.33 23.78
N GLY A 945 -1.90 33.01 22.51
CA GLY A 945 -0.98 32.30 21.61
C GLY A 945 -1.08 30.78 21.72
N ASN A 946 -2.08 30.24 22.40
CA ASN A 946 -2.34 28.80 22.38
C ASN A 946 -2.83 28.38 20.98
N VAL A 947 -2.44 27.18 20.57
CA VAL A 947 -2.69 26.65 19.21
C VAL A 947 -3.66 25.47 19.31
N TYR A 948 -4.79 25.58 18.64
CA TYR A 948 -5.85 24.59 18.59
C TYR A 948 -5.74 23.83 17.27
N VAL A 949 -5.56 22.53 17.34
CA VAL A 949 -5.26 21.67 16.19
C VAL A 949 -6.35 20.62 16.05
N ALA A 950 -7.05 20.59 14.92
CA ALA A 950 -7.99 19.53 14.59
C ALA A 950 -7.22 18.28 14.15
N ASP A 951 -7.26 17.21 14.98
CA ASP A 951 -6.58 15.94 14.78
C ASP A 951 -7.36 14.81 15.48
N GLY A 952 -8.43 14.35 14.82
CA GLY A 952 -9.39 13.41 15.40
C GLY A 952 -10.29 14.03 16.45
N GLU A 953 -9.72 14.77 17.35
CA GLU A 953 -10.32 15.70 18.32
C GLU A 953 -9.67 17.08 18.13
N VAL A 954 -9.89 18.03 19.02
CA VAL A 954 -9.11 19.27 19.03
C VAL A 954 -8.04 19.20 20.10
N LEU A 955 -6.79 19.18 19.69
CA LEU A 955 -5.62 19.20 20.58
C LEU A 955 -5.19 20.65 20.80
N VAL A 956 -4.91 21.01 22.06
CA VAL A 956 -4.52 22.37 22.44
C VAL A 956 -3.07 22.35 22.91
N TYR A 957 -2.27 23.20 22.30
CA TYR A 957 -0.86 23.37 22.61
C TYR A 957 -0.56 24.81 23.06
N SER A 958 0.43 24.99 23.94
CA SER A 958 0.98 26.31 24.23
C SER A 958 1.70 26.87 23.00
N ALA A 959 2.03 28.16 23.02
CA ALA A 959 2.84 28.80 21.98
C ALA A 959 4.24 28.16 21.79
N SER A 960 4.73 27.40 22.76
CA SER A 960 5.98 26.65 22.70
C SER A 960 5.83 25.21 22.18
N GLY A 961 4.60 24.75 21.92
CA GLY A 961 4.32 23.40 21.45
C GLY A 961 4.10 22.36 22.58
N GLU A 962 3.96 22.80 23.82
CA GLU A 962 3.62 21.93 24.92
C GLU A 962 2.13 21.56 24.86
N PHE A 963 1.81 20.27 24.94
CA PHE A 963 0.42 19.81 24.99
C PHE A 963 -0.26 20.22 26.30
N LEU A 964 -1.40 20.90 26.21
CA LEU A 964 -2.13 21.44 27.35
C LEU A 964 -3.38 20.63 27.67
N LYS A 965 -4.24 20.41 26.67
CA LYS A 965 -5.45 19.60 26.82
C LYS A 965 -5.98 19.11 25.45
N MET A 966 -6.92 18.18 25.53
CA MET A 966 -7.74 17.75 24.41
C MET A 966 -9.18 18.22 24.65
N ILE A 967 -9.80 18.79 23.61
CA ILE A 967 -11.22 19.13 23.57
C ILE A 967 -11.93 18.05 22.76
N ARG A 968 -12.81 17.31 23.41
CA ARG A 968 -13.57 16.23 22.79
C ARG A 968 -14.77 16.76 22.02
N VAL A 969 -14.89 16.36 20.77
CA VAL A 969 -15.95 16.79 19.85
C VAL A 969 -16.80 15.57 19.46
N PRO A 970 -18.14 15.65 19.41
CA PRO A 970 -18.98 14.51 19.03
C PRO A 970 -18.67 13.90 17.66
N GLU A 971 -18.21 14.73 16.73
CA GLU A 971 -17.83 14.32 15.38
C GLU A 971 -16.39 14.74 15.08
N ARG A 972 -15.72 14.13 14.09
CA ARG A 972 -14.36 14.50 13.69
C ARG A 972 -14.30 15.98 13.27
N PRO A 973 -13.46 16.81 13.91
CA PRO A 973 -13.29 18.19 13.54
C PRO A 973 -12.52 18.33 12.23
N ALA A 974 -12.99 19.22 11.35
CA ALA A 974 -12.34 19.56 10.09
C ALA A 974 -11.71 20.96 10.10
N ALA A 975 -12.36 21.92 10.73
CA ALA A 975 -11.87 23.28 10.81
C ALA A 975 -12.23 23.93 12.14
N VAL A 976 -11.41 24.86 12.58
CA VAL A 976 -11.54 25.55 13.88
C VAL A 976 -11.29 27.04 13.73
N THR A 977 -11.99 27.86 14.51
CA THR A 977 -11.74 29.31 14.68
C THR A 977 -12.02 29.74 16.10
N VAL A 978 -11.30 30.74 16.59
CA VAL A 978 -11.44 31.27 17.94
C VAL A 978 -11.98 32.70 17.91
N PHE A 979 -13.10 32.96 18.60
CA PHE A 979 -13.63 34.30 18.82
C PHE A 979 -13.88 34.54 20.30
N GLY A 980 -13.24 35.53 20.87
CA GLY A 980 -13.28 35.79 22.30
C GLY A 980 -12.71 34.61 23.11
N ASN A 981 -13.53 34.08 24.02
CA ASN A 981 -13.19 32.89 24.82
C ASN A 981 -13.87 31.62 24.32
N LYS A 982 -14.31 31.62 23.06
CA LYS A 982 -14.98 30.46 22.46
C LYS A 982 -14.20 29.93 21.26
N LEU A 983 -14.11 28.60 21.21
CA LEU A 983 -13.64 27.85 20.06
C LEU A 983 -14.85 27.34 19.27
N TYR A 984 -14.95 27.71 18.01
CA TYR A 984 -15.95 27.20 17.10
C TYR A 984 -15.33 26.14 16.18
N ILE A 985 -16.05 25.06 15.96
CA ILE A 985 -15.54 23.85 15.34
C ILE A 985 -16.51 23.41 14.26
N ALA A 986 -16.05 23.35 13.01
CA ALA A 986 -16.75 22.67 11.94
C ALA A 986 -16.35 21.19 11.97
N ALA A 987 -17.31 20.29 12.09
CA ALA A 987 -17.10 18.87 12.16
C ALA A 987 -18.17 18.18 11.31
N ARG A 988 -17.81 17.11 10.62
CA ARG A 988 -18.66 16.31 9.72
C ARG A 988 -20.04 16.94 9.37
N GLY A 989 -21.08 16.65 10.14
CA GLY A 989 -22.45 17.11 9.91
C GLY A 989 -22.89 18.27 10.81
N GLY A 990 -22.00 18.90 11.55
CA GLY A 990 -22.35 19.92 12.53
C GLY A 990 -21.32 21.01 12.80
N ILE A 991 -21.79 22.09 13.40
CA ILE A 991 -20.96 23.14 13.99
C ILE A 991 -21.09 23.04 15.50
N TYR A 992 -19.95 23.13 16.17
CA TYR A 992 -19.85 22.98 17.62
C TYR A 992 -19.15 24.18 18.24
N VAL A 993 -19.41 24.42 19.52
CA VAL A 993 -18.73 25.46 20.31
C VAL A 993 -18.23 24.86 21.61
N ALA A 994 -17.00 25.20 21.97
CA ALA A 994 -16.38 24.87 23.25
C ALA A 994 -15.75 26.13 23.88
N ASP A 995 -15.44 26.06 25.17
CA ASP A 995 -14.62 27.07 25.81
C ASP A 995 -13.14 26.91 25.42
N THR A 996 -12.46 28.01 25.21
CA THR A 996 -11.00 28.04 25.08
C THR A 996 -10.32 27.67 26.42
N LEU A 997 -9.01 27.75 26.51
CA LEU A 997 -8.28 27.59 27.78
C LEU A 997 -8.55 28.74 28.75
#